data_fb9d7172edafb8574a723210534edc10
#
_entry.id   fb9d7172edafb8574a723210534edc10
#
_cell.length_a   1.000
_cell.length_b   1.000
_cell.length_c   1.000
_cell.angle_alpha   90.00
_cell.angle_beta   90.00
_cell.angle_gamma   90.00
#
_symmetry.space_group_name_H-M   'P 1'
#
loop_
_entity.id
_entity.type
_entity.pdbx_description
1 polymer ?
#
loop_
_entity_poly.entity_id
_entity_poly.type
_entity_poly.pdbx_seq_one_letter_code
_entity_poly.pdbx_strand_id
1 'polypeptide(L)'
;MSKQSEIKKKLTYGADSIKVLKGLDAVRKRPGMYIGDTDDGSGLHHMVFEVVDNSIDEALAGHCKNITVSINSDNTVTVEDDGRGIPVDMHKGEKMSAAEVIMTQLHAGGKFDHDSYKVSGGLHGVGVSVVNALSEKLELNIFREGNEYEIKFKDGNSLKPLRKVGKTKKNGTKITFLPSTQIFSSIKFSTSTLEKRIRELAFLNKGISIKLIDNTSKKSKEFLHKYDGGILEFVRYINQKKPILVNKNEKEVFKKPVYVTASKNNVIVECSFEWNAGYSEEVLPFTNNIPQKDGGTHLLGFRTALTRVINKYTADKNNKKNKISLSGEDIKEGLTAVLSIKMPDPKFSSQTKDKLVSSEIRNIVEHIISEKVSTWFDQNPSISKVVLEKITQAAMARDVARKARDSVRRKGTFELSGLPGKLADCQIQKREGTELFIVEGDSAGGSAKQGRIREYQAVLPLRGKILNTYVNGKSNGEDQSTKALSKMMSSNEIVTLINALGTGSKDFNIENLRYDKIVIMTDADVDGSHIRTLLLTFFNNHPFNQLIENGHVYLAQPPLFKVTKANKSIYIKDEKALEEYILDAGKLNKKIKKGSTEYLKLMQEQREKLSIQRFKGLGEMNPEELWETTLNPDNRTMLRVQYSKGTKEKSKEDQKMIKVLMGDEVAPRKEFITNNALDVANLDI
;
A
#
# COMPACT_ATOMS: atom_id res chain seq x y z
N MET A 1 32.36 -25.45 57.69
CA MET A 1 32.21 -26.13 56.40
C MET A 1 30.82 -26.72 56.16
N SER A 2 29.75 -26.32 56.85
CA SER A 2 28.42 -26.97 56.72
C SER A 2 27.31 -26.12 56.02
N LYS A 3 27.48 -24.82 55.85
CA LYS A 3 26.44 -23.97 55.19
C LYS A 3 26.60 -23.81 53.69
N GLN A 4 27.78 -24.04 53.12
CA GLN A 4 28.01 -23.98 51.67
C GLN A 4 27.65 -25.25 50.90
N SER A 5 27.58 -26.39 51.60
CA SER A 5 27.16 -27.70 50.99
C SER A 5 25.63 -27.81 50.86
N GLU A 6 24.84 -27.17 51.69
CA GLU A 6 23.37 -27.18 51.61
C GLU A 6 22.84 -26.26 50.50
N ILE A 7 23.54 -25.16 50.21
CA ILE A 7 23.18 -24.21 49.15
C ILE A 7 23.47 -24.83 47.75
N LYS A 8 24.48 -25.70 47.60
CA LYS A 8 24.80 -26.36 46.36
C LYS A 8 23.84 -27.50 45.99
N LYS A 9 23.12 -28.10 46.98
CA LYS A 9 22.11 -29.14 46.69
C LYS A 9 20.79 -28.62 46.13
N LYS A 10 20.52 -27.30 46.15
CA LYS A 10 19.29 -26.68 45.63
C LYS A 10 19.37 -26.22 44.17
N LEU A 11 20.47 -26.38 43.47
CA LEU A 11 20.70 -25.89 42.10
C LEU A 11 21.01 -26.93 41.04
N THR A 12 20.87 -28.23 41.35
CA THR A 12 20.99 -29.28 40.32
C THR A 12 19.64 -29.61 39.74
N TYR A 13 19.48 -29.27 38.45
CA TYR A 13 18.35 -29.69 37.64
C TYR A 13 18.47 -31.24 37.42
N GLY A 14 17.76 -31.98 38.23
CA GLY A 14 17.73 -33.46 38.20
C GLY A 14 16.30 -33.96 38.04
N ALA A 15 16.13 -35.30 37.95
CA ALA A 15 14.81 -35.91 37.79
C ALA A 15 13.81 -35.52 38.87
N ASP A 16 14.28 -35.31 40.10
CA ASP A 16 13.46 -34.85 41.26
C ASP A 16 12.93 -33.42 41.11
N SER A 17 13.50 -32.62 40.21
CA SER A 17 13.00 -31.26 39.91
C SER A 17 11.84 -31.29 38.90
N ILE A 18 11.58 -32.40 38.23
CA ILE A 18 10.48 -32.53 37.26
C ILE A 18 9.20 -32.84 38.03
N LYS A 19 8.28 -31.87 38.09
CA LYS A 19 6.97 -32.03 38.72
C LYS A 19 5.93 -32.34 37.64
N VAL A 20 5.23 -33.42 37.78
CA VAL A 20 4.07 -33.75 36.94
C VAL A 20 2.81 -33.22 37.62
N LEU A 21 2.17 -32.24 36.97
CA LEU A 21 0.90 -31.70 37.39
C LEU A 21 -0.21 -32.58 36.83
N LYS A 22 -1.17 -32.98 37.67
CA LYS A 22 -2.29 -33.89 37.30
C LYS A 22 -3.60 -33.07 37.24
N GLY A 23 -4.47 -33.46 36.33
CA GLY A 23 -5.83 -32.92 36.23
C GLY A 23 -5.86 -31.37 36.12
N LEU A 24 -6.71 -30.74 36.92
CA LEU A 24 -6.97 -29.28 36.91
C LEU A 24 -5.86 -28.47 37.58
N ASP A 25 -4.91 -29.08 38.29
CA ASP A 25 -3.75 -28.35 38.88
C ASP A 25 -2.86 -27.72 37.80
N ALA A 26 -2.77 -28.33 36.64
CA ALA A 26 -2.04 -27.79 35.49
C ALA A 26 -2.68 -26.45 35.01
N VAL A 27 -4.00 -26.40 34.98
CA VAL A 27 -4.79 -25.20 34.59
C VAL A 27 -4.56 -24.09 35.60
N ARG A 28 -4.70 -24.37 36.90
CA ARG A 28 -4.49 -23.37 37.96
C ARG A 28 -3.06 -22.83 37.98
N LYS A 29 -2.06 -23.67 37.65
CA LYS A 29 -0.65 -23.30 37.62
C LYS A 29 -0.28 -22.44 36.40
N ARG A 30 -0.94 -22.64 35.28
CA ARG A 30 -0.70 -21.95 33.99
C ARG A 30 -2.00 -21.52 33.33
N PRO A 31 -2.82 -20.67 33.98
CA PRO A 31 -4.14 -20.29 33.47
C PRO A 31 -4.07 -19.61 32.11
N GLY A 32 -3.04 -18.81 31.84
CA GLY A 32 -2.85 -18.10 30.57
C GLY A 32 -2.80 -18.99 29.33
N MET A 33 -2.42 -20.27 29.46
CA MET A 33 -2.43 -21.23 28.34
C MET A 33 -3.85 -21.63 27.91
N TYR A 34 -4.84 -21.55 28.83
CA TYR A 34 -6.19 -22.05 28.62
C TYR A 34 -7.21 -20.94 28.42
N ILE A 35 -7.07 -19.80 29.13
CA ILE A 35 -8.08 -18.76 29.19
C ILE A 35 -7.58 -17.39 28.67
N GLY A 36 -6.28 -17.24 28.40
CA GLY A 36 -5.66 -15.96 28.08
C GLY A 36 -5.18 -15.20 29.31
N ASP A 37 -5.00 -13.90 29.16
CA ASP A 37 -4.44 -13.05 30.22
C ASP A 37 -5.37 -12.94 31.44
N THR A 38 -4.81 -13.14 32.64
CA THR A 38 -5.55 -13.10 33.92
C THR A 38 -5.54 -11.72 34.58
N ASP A 39 -4.78 -10.76 34.03
CA ASP A 39 -4.57 -9.44 34.63
C ASP A 39 -5.31 -8.32 33.89
N ASP A 40 -5.48 -8.43 32.55
CA ASP A 40 -6.16 -7.42 31.73
C ASP A 40 -7.69 -7.57 31.67
N GLY A 41 -8.22 -8.60 32.32
CA GLY A 41 -9.65 -8.95 32.35
C GLY A 41 -10.13 -9.76 31.14
N SER A 42 -9.32 -9.99 30.11
CA SER A 42 -9.73 -10.78 28.93
C SER A 42 -10.01 -12.24 29.30
N GLY A 43 -9.14 -12.87 30.06
CA GLY A 43 -9.33 -14.21 30.56
C GLY A 43 -10.53 -14.36 31.48
N LEU A 44 -10.80 -13.34 32.32
CA LEU A 44 -11.98 -13.33 33.17
C LEU A 44 -13.29 -13.42 32.36
N HIS A 45 -13.43 -12.58 31.31
CA HIS A 45 -14.61 -12.61 30.44
C HIS A 45 -14.67 -13.88 29.60
N HIS A 46 -13.51 -14.47 29.26
CA HIS A 46 -13.46 -15.72 28.51
C HIS A 46 -14.06 -16.89 29.29
N MET A 47 -13.97 -16.90 30.64
CA MET A 47 -14.69 -17.91 31.47
C MET A 47 -16.20 -17.88 31.17
N VAL A 48 -16.82 -16.71 31.06
CA VAL A 48 -18.25 -16.58 30.73
C VAL A 48 -18.48 -17.07 29.30
N PHE A 49 -17.61 -16.75 28.36
CA PHE A 49 -17.75 -17.16 26.96
C PHE A 49 -17.69 -18.69 26.80
N GLU A 50 -16.82 -19.37 27.52
CA GLU A 50 -16.74 -20.86 27.47
C GLU A 50 -18.05 -21.51 27.97
N VAL A 51 -18.72 -20.94 28.97
CA VAL A 51 -20.00 -21.46 29.45
C VAL A 51 -21.13 -21.14 28.47
N VAL A 52 -21.18 -19.89 27.96
CA VAL A 52 -22.20 -19.48 26.98
C VAL A 52 -22.03 -20.22 25.65
N ASP A 53 -20.82 -20.46 25.19
CA ASP A 53 -20.57 -21.21 23.96
C ASP A 53 -21.07 -22.67 24.06
N ASN A 54 -21.10 -23.28 25.25
CA ASN A 54 -21.76 -24.59 25.45
C ASN A 54 -23.29 -24.52 25.28
N SER A 55 -23.92 -23.46 25.76
CA SER A 55 -25.35 -23.24 25.55
C SER A 55 -25.68 -22.94 24.08
N ILE A 56 -24.78 -22.24 23.37
CA ILE A 56 -24.87 -22.01 21.93
C ILE A 56 -24.69 -23.32 21.14
N ASP A 57 -23.81 -24.23 21.56
CA ASP A 57 -23.67 -25.54 20.94
C ASP A 57 -24.97 -26.38 21.05
N GLU A 58 -25.68 -26.31 22.19
CA GLU A 58 -27.03 -26.89 22.33
C GLU A 58 -28.02 -26.25 21.37
N ALA A 59 -27.91 -24.94 21.16
CA ALA A 59 -28.75 -24.23 20.20
C ALA A 59 -28.44 -24.59 18.74
N LEU A 60 -27.16 -24.76 18.37
CA LEU A 60 -26.73 -25.26 17.05
C LEU A 60 -27.22 -26.69 16.79
N ALA A 61 -27.31 -27.52 17.85
CA ALA A 61 -27.89 -28.85 17.78
C ALA A 61 -29.44 -28.85 17.75
N GLY A 62 -30.08 -27.65 17.85
CA GLY A 62 -31.52 -27.47 17.76
C GLY A 62 -32.30 -27.68 19.07
N HIS A 63 -31.59 -27.77 20.19
CA HIS A 63 -32.21 -28.12 21.49
C HIS A 63 -32.36 -26.92 22.44
N CYS A 64 -31.76 -25.77 22.19
CA CYS A 64 -31.84 -24.59 23.02
C CYS A 64 -32.37 -23.39 22.21
N LYS A 65 -33.20 -22.57 22.83
CA LYS A 65 -33.77 -21.33 22.26
C LYS A 65 -33.57 -20.11 23.15
N ASN A 66 -33.45 -20.30 24.46
CA ASN A 66 -33.31 -19.22 25.42
C ASN A 66 -32.09 -19.44 26.30
N ILE A 67 -31.25 -18.41 26.38
CA ILE A 67 -30.05 -18.37 27.21
C ILE A 67 -30.11 -17.13 28.08
N THR A 68 -29.88 -17.27 29.39
CA THR A 68 -29.83 -16.15 30.33
C THR A 68 -28.46 -16.09 30.97
N VAL A 69 -27.81 -14.93 30.89
CA VAL A 69 -26.53 -14.64 31.55
C VAL A 69 -26.78 -13.57 32.62
N SER A 70 -26.43 -13.84 33.87
CA SER A 70 -26.62 -12.90 34.97
C SER A 70 -25.26 -12.60 35.64
N ILE A 71 -24.92 -11.33 35.77
CA ILE A 71 -23.82 -10.84 36.61
C ILE A 71 -24.45 -10.50 37.97
N ASN A 72 -24.07 -11.25 39.00
CA ASN A 72 -24.68 -11.08 40.32
C ASN A 72 -23.93 -10.05 41.18
N SER A 73 -24.60 -9.52 42.21
CA SER A 73 -24.02 -8.51 43.12
C SER A 73 -22.85 -9.00 43.95
N ASP A 74 -22.72 -10.31 44.11
CA ASP A 74 -21.60 -10.99 44.83
C ASP A 74 -20.41 -11.35 43.92
N ASN A 75 -20.33 -10.79 42.69
CA ASN A 75 -19.40 -11.09 41.66
C ASN A 75 -19.46 -12.54 41.08
N THR A 76 -20.50 -13.30 41.39
CA THR A 76 -20.74 -14.54 40.67
C THR A 76 -21.38 -14.25 39.31
N VAL A 77 -21.17 -15.16 38.35
CA VAL A 77 -21.90 -15.19 37.08
C VAL A 77 -22.72 -16.45 37.00
N THR A 78 -23.96 -16.29 36.57
CA THR A 78 -24.88 -17.39 36.30
C THR A 78 -25.20 -17.44 34.80
N VAL A 79 -25.02 -18.61 34.18
CA VAL A 79 -25.49 -18.91 32.82
C VAL A 79 -26.50 -20.03 32.88
N GLU A 80 -27.72 -19.79 32.37
CA GLU A 80 -28.83 -20.75 32.32
C GLU A 80 -29.31 -20.92 30.87
N ASP A 81 -29.47 -22.13 30.40
CA ASP A 81 -30.02 -22.47 29.08
C ASP A 81 -31.25 -23.43 29.23
N ASP A 82 -32.03 -23.49 28.16
CA ASP A 82 -33.16 -24.40 28.03
C ASP A 82 -32.89 -25.63 27.15
N GLY A 83 -31.60 -26.06 27.07
CA GLY A 83 -31.14 -27.20 26.30
C GLY A 83 -31.52 -28.55 26.88
N ARG A 84 -30.82 -29.62 26.46
CA ARG A 84 -31.09 -31.01 26.94
C ARG A 84 -30.63 -31.26 28.38
N GLY A 85 -29.77 -30.40 28.91
CA GLY A 85 -29.09 -30.63 30.19
C GLY A 85 -27.90 -31.64 30.02
N ILE A 86 -26.82 -31.39 30.78
CA ILE A 86 -25.65 -32.29 30.81
C ILE A 86 -26.09 -33.68 31.24
N PRO A 87 -25.53 -34.82 30.64
CA PRO A 87 -25.83 -36.17 31.07
C PRO A 87 -25.50 -36.39 32.54
N VAL A 88 -26.40 -37.07 33.25
CA VAL A 88 -26.33 -37.32 34.71
C VAL A 88 -25.94 -38.74 35.07
N ASP A 89 -25.94 -39.64 34.08
CA ASP A 89 -25.65 -41.08 34.26
C ASP A 89 -24.21 -41.28 34.72
N MET A 90 -23.98 -42.44 35.35
CA MET A 90 -22.63 -42.87 35.78
C MET A 90 -21.77 -43.18 34.57
N HIS A 91 -20.59 -42.56 34.48
CA HIS A 91 -19.62 -42.89 33.45
C HIS A 91 -18.94 -44.23 33.73
N LYS A 92 -19.05 -45.15 32.80
CA LYS A 92 -18.64 -46.55 33.00
C LYS A 92 -17.15 -46.72 33.38
N GLY A 93 -16.28 -45.85 32.86
CA GLY A 93 -14.82 -45.93 33.11
C GLY A 93 -14.38 -45.22 34.39
N GLU A 94 -15.00 -44.08 34.72
CA GLU A 94 -14.52 -43.16 35.76
C GLU A 94 -15.19 -43.34 37.13
N LYS A 95 -16.22 -44.17 37.22
CA LYS A 95 -17.02 -44.46 38.46
C LYS A 95 -17.61 -43.23 39.12
N MET A 96 -17.82 -42.16 38.35
CA MET A 96 -18.48 -40.92 38.77
C MET A 96 -19.50 -40.48 37.71
N SER A 97 -20.36 -39.51 38.00
CA SER A 97 -21.34 -39.05 37.03
C SER A 97 -20.71 -38.39 35.80
N ALA A 98 -21.31 -38.55 34.62
CA ALA A 98 -20.82 -37.87 33.41
C ALA A 98 -20.66 -36.36 33.60
N ALA A 99 -21.57 -35.72 34.35
CA ALA A 99 -21.47 -34.34 34.72
C ALA A 99 -20.20 -34.00 35.52
N GLU A 100 -19.86 -34.84 36.49
CA GLU A 100 -18.64 -34.66 37.30
C GLU A 100 -17.39 -34.90 36.47
N VAL A 101 -17.35 -35.87 35.56
CA VAL A 101 -16.24 -36.13 34.62
C VAL A 101 -16.00 -34.88 33.75
N ILE A 102 -17.05 -34.32 33.13
CA ILE A 102 -16.95 -33.15 32.28
C ILE A 102 -16.41 -31.93 33.03
N MET A 103 -16.78 -31.78 34.31
CA MET A 103 -16.36 -30.63 35.13
C MET A 103 -14.96 -30.80 35.73
N THR A 104 -14.43 -32.02 35.91
CA THR A 104 -13.17 -32.24 36.64
C THR A 104 -12.03 -32.83 35.79
N GLN A 105 -12.34 -33.31 34.59
CA GLN A 105 -11.33 -33.88 33.71
C GLN A 105 -11.16 -33.05 32.44
N LEU A 106 -9.90 -32.85 32.03
CA LEU A 106 -9.56 -32.26 30.75
C LEU A 106 -9.78 -33.27 29.63
N HIS A 107 -10.17 -32.77 28.46
CA HIS A 107 -10.41 -33.63 27.28
C HIS A 107 -11.55 -34.64 27.47
N ALA A 108 -12.55 -34.28 28.28
CA ALA A 108 -13.77 -35.06 28.50
C ALA A 108 -14.98 -34.29 27.91
N GLY A 109 -15.83 -35.00 27.16
CA GLY A 109 -17.07 -34.41 26.63
C GLY A 109 -17.68 -35.18 25.47
N GLY A 110 -18.98 -35.03 25.27
CA GLY A 110 -19.74 -35.71 24.20
C GLY A 110 -19.54 -35.06 22.80
N LYS A 111 -18.72 -34.03 22.69
CA LYS A 111 -18.45 -33.32 21.43
C LYS A 111 -17.34 -33.94 20.57
N PHE A 112 -16.68 -34.97 21.09
CA PHE A 112 -15.76 -35.83 20.32
C PHE A 112 -16.50 -36.81 19.40
N ASP A 113 -17.82 -37.02 19.65
CA ASP A 113 -18.66 -37.84 18.81
C ASP A 113 -19.46 -36.98 17.83
N HIS A 114 -19.20 -37.18 16.54
CA HIS A 114 -19.84 -36.42 15.45
C HIS A 114 -21.34 -36.71 15.30
N ASP A 115 -21.85 -37.80 15.87
CA ASP A 115 -23.28 -38.12 15.81
C ASP A 115 -24.11 -37.22 16.74
N SER A 116 -23.53 -36.76 17.85
CA SER A 116 -24.21 -35.91 18.83
C SER A 116 -24.14 -34.43 18.49
N TYR A 117 -23.04 -33.94 17.88
CA TYR A 117 -22.82 -32.56 17.49
C TYR A 117 -22.10 -32.48 16.15
N LYS A 118 -22.83 -32.19 15.07
CA LYS A 118 -22.25 -32.02 13.72
C LYS A 118 -21.35 -30.78 13.59
N VAL A 119 -21.64 -29.74 14.35
CA VAL A 119 -20.92 -28.47 14.41
C VAL A 119 -20.89 -28.01 15.85
N SER A 120 -19.72 -27.71 16.38
CA SER A 120 -19.55 -27.25 17.76
C SER A 120 -18.42 -26.24 17.85
N GLY A 121 -18.50 -25.26 18.75
CA GLY A 121 -17.42 -24.36 19.12
C GLY A 121 -16.48 -24.98 20.16
N GLY A 122 -17.02 -25.86 21.03
CA GLY A 122 -16.30 -26.51 22.14
C GLY A 122 -15.64 -27.82 21.76
N LEU A 123 -14.64 -27.79 20.87
CA LEU A 123 -13.99 -28.99 20.29
C LEU A 123 -12.99 -29.70 21.18
N HIS A 124 -12.38 -29.02 22.14
CA HIS A 124 -11.24 -29.56 22.90
C HIS A 124 -11.65 -30.29 24.19
N GLY A 125 -12.93 -30.21 24.58
CA GLY A 125 -13.42 -30.83 25.83
C GLY A 125 -12.76 -30.28 27.10
N VAL A 126 -12.35 -29.02 27.10
CA VAL A 126 -11.65 -28.39 28.23
C VAL A 126 -12.34 -27.13 28.77
N GLY A 127 -13.23 -26.49 28.02
CA GLY A 127 -13.77 -25.17 28.37
C GLY A 127 -14.37 -25.10 29.76
N VAL A 128 -15.37 -25.92 30.05
CA VAL A 128 -16.08 -25.86 31.36
C VAL A 128 -15.23 -26.40 32.50
N SER A 129 -14.35 -27.38 32.27
CA SER A 129 -13.42 -27.89 33.30
C SER A 129 -12.34 -26.82 33.65
N VAL A 130 -11.93 -25.99 32.67
CA VAL A 130 -11.09 -24.82 32.90
C VAL A 130 -11.81 -23.78 33.74
N VAL A 131 -13.09 -23.47 33.42
CA VAL A 131 -13.89 -22.55 34.25
C VAL A 131 -13.99 -23.06 35.69
N ASN A 132 -14.23 -24.35 35.89
CA ASN A 132 -14.29 -24.95 37.22
C ASN A 132 -12.92 -24.84 37.94
N ALA A 133 -11.83 -25.16 37.27
CA ALA A 133 -10.47 -25.05 37.84
C ALA A 133 -10.10 -23.64 38.29
N LEU A 134 -10.57 -22.62 37.57
CA LEU A 134 -10.25 -21.20 37.82
C LEU A 134 -11.28 -20.50 38.74
N SER A 135 -12.29 -21.23 39.18
CA SER A 135 -13.34 -20.73 40.11
C SER A 135 -12.99 -21.08 41.56
N GLU A 136 -13.21 -20.15 42.49
CA GLU A 136 -13.20 -20.42 43.92
C GLU A 136 -14.36 -21.31 44.31
N LYS A 137 -15.55 -21.05 43.72
CA LYS A 137 -16.79 -21.83 43.90
C LYS A 137 -17.51 -21.96 42.59
N LEU A 138 -18.04 -23.13 42.31
CA LEU A 138 -18.91 -23.36 41.17
C LEU A 138 -20.07 -24.27 41.59
N GLU A 139 -21.27 -23.90 41.15
CA GLU A 139 -22.49 -24.70 41.35
C GLU A 139 -23.07 -25.03 39.97
N LEU A 140 -23.33 -26.31 39.73
CA LEU A 140 -23.96 -26.84 38.53
C LEU A 140 -25.32 -27.43 38.89
N ASN A 141 -26.39 -26.86 38.32
CA ASN A 141 -27.75 -27.44 38.37
C ASN A 141 -28.11 -27.96 36.96
N ILE A 142 -28.60 -29.16 36.91
CA ILE A 142 -29.01 -29.83 35.67
C ILE A 142 -30.49 -30.19 35.76
N PHE A 143 -31.25 -29.72 34.74
CA PHE A 143 -32.68 -30.00 34.60
C PHE A 143 -32.86 -30.98 33.44
N ARG A 144 -33.06 -32.28 33.79
CA ARG A 144 -33.11 -33.35 32.79
C ARG A 144 -34.10 -34.45 33.20
N GLU A 145 -34.87 -34.90 32.22
CA GLU A 145 -35.79 -36.02 32.40
C GLU A 145 -36.79 -35.83 33.58
N GLY A 146 -37.28 -34.60 33.73
CA GLY A 146 -38.24 -34.25 34.78
C GLY A 146 -37.65 -34.13 36.19
N ASN A 147 -36.33 -34.12 36.32
CA ASN A 147 -35.65 -34.02 37.61
C ASN A 147 -34.61 -32.91 37.60
N GLU A 148 -34.36 -32.37 38.78
CA GLU A 148 -33.28 -31.42 39.07
C GLU A 148 -32.16 -32.14 39.81
N TYR A 149 -30.91 -31.92 39.33
CA TYR A 149 -29.69 -32.44 39.93
C TYR A 149 -28.76 -31.27 40.26
N GLU A 150 -27.98 -31.40 41.33
CA GLU A 150 -27.04 -30.39 41.82
C GLU A 150 -25.69 -31.05 42.15
N ILE A 151 -24.59 -30.34 41.76
CA ILE A 151 -23.25 -30.64 42.24
C ILE A 151 -22.50 -29.32 42.46
N LYS A 152 -21.67 -29.27 43.52
CA LYS A 152 -20.90 -28.10 43.90
C LYS A 152 -19.41 -28.39 43.91
N PHE A 153 -18.63 -27.45 43.47
CA PHE A 153 -17.19 -27.53 43.38
C PHE A 153 -16.53 -26.40 44.17
N LYS A 154 -15.32 -26.65 44.63
CA LYS A 154 -14.42 -25.66 45.21
C LYS A 154 -13.03 -25.87 44.63
N ASP A 155 -12.45 -24.79 44.09
CA ASP A 155 -11.10 -24.81 43.48
C ASP A 155 -10.89 -25.95 42.48
N GLY A 156 -11.93 -26.27 41.68
CA GLY A 156 -11.92 -27.33 40.68
C GLY A 156 -12.33 -28.73 41.19
N ASN A 157 -12.43 -28.94 42.49
CA ASN A 157 -12.71 -30.26 43.06
C ASN A 157 -14.20 -30.35 43.50
N SER A 158 -14.82 -31.50 43.27
CA SER A 158 -16.18 -31.74 43.72
C SER A 158 -16.25 -31.85 45.26
N LEU A 159 -17.21 -31.15 45.87
CA LEU A 159 -17.43 -31.20 47.32
C LEU A 159 -18.21 -32.44 47.74
N LYS A 160 -19.13 -32.89 46.89
CA LYS A 160 -19.98 -34.07 47.05
C LYS A 160 -20.38 -34.57 45.67
N PRO A 161 -20.63 -35.86 45.50
CA PRO A 161 -21.18 -36.41 44.25
C PRO A 161 -22.46 -35.71 43.80
N LEU A 162 -22.75 -35.82 42.47
CA LEU A 162 -24.02 -35.33 41.91
C LEU A 162 -25.22 -35.90 42.67
N ARG A 163 -26.14 -35.03 43.11
CA ARG A 163 -27.35 -35.45 43.84
C ARG A 163 -28.61 -35.00 43.11
N LYS A 164 -29.63 -35.80 43.16
CA LYS A 164 -30.99 -35.42 42.76
C LYS A 164 -31.59 -34.53 43.85
N VAL A 165 -32.07 -33.35 43.48
CA VAL A 165 -32.66 -32.34 44.39
C VAL A 165 -34.17 -32.46 44.43
N GLY A 166 -34.81 -32.62 43.26
CA GLY A 166 -36.28 -32.66 43.18
C GLY A 166 -36.80 -32.96 41.78
N LYS A 167 -38.11 -32.82 41.60
CA LYS A 167 -38.78 -32.85 40.31
C LYS A 167 -38.87 -31.48 39.73
N THR A 168 -38.74 -31.30 38.42
CA THR A 168 -38.85 -30.02 37.70
C THR A 168 -39.57 -30.23 36.40
N LYS A 169 -40.17 -29.12 35.89
CA LYS A 169 -40.67 -29.02 34.51
C LYS A 169 -39.65 -28.35 33.56
N LYS A 170 -38.58 -27.81 34.11
CA LYS A 170 -37.50 -27.18 33.31
C LYS A 170 -36.63 -28.27 32.63
N ASN A 171 -36.06 -27.90 31.51
CA ASN A 171 -34.95 -28.59 30.89
C ASN A 171 -33.78 -27.61 30.78
N GLY A 172 -32.53 -28.12 30.71
CA GLY A 172 -31.34 -27.31 30.46
C GLY A 172 -30.27 -27.42 31.52
N THR A 173 -29.36 -26.51 31.48
CA THR A 173 -28.22 -26.43 32.40
C THR A 173 -28.12 -25.04 32.99
N LYS A 174 -27.79 -24.97 34.30
CA LYS A 174 -27.50 -23.71 34.99
C LYS A 174 -26.16 -23.85 35.69
N ILE A 175 -25.19 -22.98 35.33
CA ILE A 175 -23.90 -22.89 35.96
C ILE A 175 -23.75 -21.55 36.63
N THR A 176 -23.43 -21.56 37.93
CA THR A 176 -23.10 -20.34 38.68
C THR A 176 -21.66 -20.48 39.20
N PHE A 177 -20.81 -19.53 38.93
CA PHE A 177 -19.39 -19.59 39.35
C PHE A 177 -18.89 -18.26 39.88
N LEU A 178 -17.95 -18.33 40.83
CA LEU A 178 -17.18 -17.22 41.38
C LEU A 178 -15.73 -17.39 40.94
N PRO A 179 -15.17 -16.48 40.15
CA PRO A 179 -13.75 -16.54 39.77
C PRO A 179 -12.83 -16.47 41.00
N SER A 180 -11.69 -17.14 40.93
CA SER A 180 -10.72 -17.19 42.03
C SER A 180 -9.88 -15.90 42.08
N THR A 181 -9.92 -15.21 43.24
CA THR A 181 -9.06 -14.03 43.51
C THR A 181 -7.56 -14.39 43.64
N GLN A 182 -7.23 -15.65 43.76
CA GLN A 182 -5.84 -16.13 43.74
C GLN A 182 -5.26 -16.19 42.33
N ILE A 183 -6.10 -16.16 41.29
CA ILE A 183 -5.72 -16.34 39.89
C ILE A 183 -5.90 -15.03 39.10
N PHE A 184 -7.01 -14.35 39.32
CA PHE A 184 -7.33 -13.10 38.62
C PHE A 184 -7.04 -11.88 39.48
N SER A 185 -6.35 -10.89 38.90
CA SER A 185 -6.06 -9.61 39.56
C SER A 185 -7.33 -8.83 39.88
N SER A 186 -8.39 -9.01 39.11
CA SER A 186 -9.71 -8.45 39.31
C SER A 186 -10.79 -9.45 38.89
N ILE A 187 -11.84 -9.59 39.70
CA ILE A 187 -13.01 -10.44 39.39
C ILE A 187 -14.27 -9.62 39.01
N LYS A 188 -14.06 -8.34 38.63
CA LYS A 188 -15.18 -7.48 38.19
C LYS A 188 -15.42 -7.65 36.71
N PHE A 189 -16.63 -8.08 36.36
CA PHE A 189 -17.07 -8.22 34.97
C PHE A 189 -17.48 -6.89 34.35
N SER A 190 -17.13 -6.68 33.10
CA SER A 190 -17.59 -5.56 32.28
C SER A 190 -18.86 -5.96 31.53
N THR A 191 -20.00 -5.35 31.92
CA THR A 191 -21.28 -5.57 31.24
C THR A 191 -21.22 -5.29 29.75
N SER A 192 -20.50 -4.22 29.32
CA SER A 192 -20.36 -3.85 27.91
C SER A 192 -19.56 -4.90 27.10
N THR A 193 -18.56 -5.52 27.69
CA THR A 193 -17.77 -6.59 27.06
C THR A 193 -18.62 -7.84 26.85
N LEU A 194 -19.37 -8.25 27.87
CA LEU A 194 -20.30 -9.39 27.79
C LEU A 194 -21.45 -9.11 26.82
N GLU A 195 -22.04 -7.92 26.88
CA GLU A 195 -23.14 -7.51 26.00
C GLU A 195 -22.72 -7.56 24.54
N LYS A 196 -21.51 -7.06 24.20
CA LYS A 196 -20.97 -7.10 22.83
C LYS A 196 -20.92 -8.54 22.31
N ARG A 197 -20.34 -9.45 23.08
CA ARG A 197 -20.20 -10.86 22.68
C ARG A 197 -21.56 -11.57 22.58
N ILE A 198 -22.47 -11.33 23.54
CA ILE A 198 -23.83 -11.89 23.55
C ILE A 198 -24.62 -11.42 22.32
N ARG A 199 -24.48 -10.16 21.95
CA ARG A 199 -25.12 -9.57 20.76
C ARG A 199 -24.58 -10.24 19.49
N GLU A 200 -23.25 -10.42 19.38
CA GLU A 200 -22.62 -11.15 18.25
C GLU A 200 -23.17 -12.57 18.11
N LEU A 201 -23.27 -13.31 19.24
CA LEU A 201 -23.83 -14.66 19.26
C LEU A 201 -25.31 -14.72 18.86
N ALA A 202 -26.09 -13.73 19.27
CA ALA A 202 -27.49 -13.64 18.89
C ALA A 202 -27.69 -13.35 17.39
N PHE A 203 -26.82 -12.51 16.79
CA PHE A 203 -26.81 -12.29 15.34
C PHE A 203 -26.35 -13.52 14.53
N LEU A 204 -25.37 -14.26 15.04
CA LEU A 204 -24.83 -15.45 14.36
C LEU A 204 -25.80 -16.65 14.41
N ASN A 205 -26.74 -16.66 15.37
CA ASN A 205 -27.65 -17.77 15.60
C ASN A 205 -29.11 -17.28 15.53
N LYS A 206 -29.61 -17.20 14.32
CA LYS A 206 -30.95 -16.75 14.01
C LYS A 206 -32.02 -17.44 14.86
N GLY A 207 -32.90 -16.67 15.50
CA GLY A 207 -34.01 -17.18 16.28
C GLY A 207 -33.69 -17.53 17.73
N ILE A 208 -32.44 -17.43 18.18
CA ILE A 208 -32.04 -17.60 19.58
C ILE A 208 -32.28 -16.30 20.33
N SER A 209 -32.78 -16.40 21.57
CA SER A 209 -32.95 -15.30 22.50
C SER A 209 -31.89 -15.38 23.59
N ILE A 210 -31.06 -14.36 23.72
CA ILE A 210 -30.04 -14.28 24.78
C ILE A 210 -30.30 -13.04 25.64
N LYS A 211 -30.52 -13.26 26.94
CA LYS A 211 -30.80 -12.22 27.93
C LYS A 211 -29.54 -12.01 28.79
N LEU A 212 -29.05 -10.79 28.88
CA LEU A 212 -28.02 -10.40 29.84
C LEU A 212 -28.65 -9.57 30.95
N ILE A 213 -28.41 -9.96 32.21
CA ILE A 213 -28.92 -9.29 33.40
C ILE A 213 -27.71 -8.82 34.22
N ASP A 214 -27.65 -7.53 34.52
CA ASP A 214 -26.61 -6.94 35.36
C ASP A 214 -27.24 -6.52 36.71
N ASN A 215 -26.96 -7.29 37.75
CA ASN A 215 -27.38 -7.08 39.12
C ASN A 215 -26.29 -6.44 40.00
N THR A 216 -25.23 -5.91 39.43
CA THR A 216 -24.13 -5.31 40.20
C THR A 216 -24.49 -3.95 40.81
N SER A 217 -25.52 -3.28 40.27
CA SER A 217 -26.03 -2.01 40.76
C SER A 217 -27.37 -2.19 41.51
N LYS A 218 -27.74 -1.21 42.36
CA LYS A 218 -29.05 -1.23 43.10
C LYS A 218 -30.26 -1.41 42.19
N LYS A 219 -30.17 -1.00 40.94
CA LYS A 219 -31.22 -1.20 39.92
C LYS A 219 -30.69 -2.14 38.85
N SER A 220 -31.26 -3.33 38.73
CA SER A 220 -30.92 -4.31 37.72
C SER A 220 -31.10 -3.72 36.31
N LYS A 221 -30.18 -4.03 35.42
CA LYS A 221 -30.26 -3.69 33.99
C LYS A 221 -30.42 -4.98 33.19
N GLU A 222 -31.37 -4.98 32.27
CA GLU A 222 -31.63 -6.13 31.40
C GLU A 222 -31.44 -5.75 29.95
N PHE A 223 -30.75 -6.62 29.21
CA PHE A 223 -30.51 -6.49 27.77
C PHE A 223 -30.99 -7.78 27.09
N LEU A 224 -31.97 -7.66 26.20
CA LEU A 224 -32.49 -8.80 25.45
C LEU A 224 -31.98 -8.69 23.99
N HIS A 225 -31.31 -9.73 23.51
CA HIS A 225 -30.81 -9.83 22.15
C HIS A 225 -31.46 -11.00 21.44
N LYS A 226 -32.23 -10.69 20.38
CA LYS A 226 -32.88 -11.64 19.49
C LYS A 226 -32.96 -11.01 18.11
N TYR A 227 -32.38 -11.66 17.09
CA TYR A 227 -32.27 -11.13 15.74
C TYR A 227 -32.70 -12.16 14.71
N ASP A 228 -33.90 -11.98 14.16
CA ASP A 228 -34.43 -12.90 13.15
C ASP A 228 -33.83 -12.73 11.76
N GLY A 229 -33.19 -11.58 11.49
CA GLY A 229 -32.43 -11.30 10.26
C GLY A 229 -31.02 -11.91 10.21
N GLY A 230 -30.49 -12.40 11.34
CA GLY A 230 -29.19 -13.05 11.42
C GLY A 230 -28.02 -12.15 11.02
N ILE A 231 -27.06 -12.68 10.28
CA ILE A 231 -25.85 -11.91 9.89
C ILE A 231 -26.13 -10.77 8.91
N LEU A 232 -27.25 -10.79 8.21
CA LEU A 232 -27.68 -9.68 7.36
C LEU A 232 -28.01 -8.45 8.22
N GLU A 233 -28.74 -8.67 9.31
CA GLU A 233 -29.07 -7.63 10.29
C GLU A 233 -27.81 -7.18 11.05
N PHE A 234 -26.85 -8.07 11.26
CA PHE A 234 -25.58 -7.75 11.88
C PHE A 234 -24.76 -6.76 11.05
N VAL A 235 -24.63 -6.96 9.74
CA VAL A 235 -23.95 -6.01 8.85
C VAL A 235 -24.63 -4.63 8.91
N ARG A 236 -25.95 -4.58 8.89
CA ARG A 236 -26.70 -3.32 9.07
C ARG A 236 -26.43 -2.65 10.40
N TYR A 237 -26.42 -3.43 11.48
CA TYR A 237 -26.09 -2.92 12.81
C TYR A 237 -24.71 -2.28 12.86
N ILE A 238 -23.70 -2.93 12.25
CA ILE A 238 -22.33 -2.38 12.17
C ILE A 238 -22.30 -1.08 11.37
N ASN A 239 -23.09 -0.99 10.30
CA ASN A 239 -23.11 0.18 9.41
C ASN A 239 -24.01 1.33 9.87
N GLN A 240 -24.81 1.17 10.95
CA GLN A 240 -25.71 2.23 11.45
C GLN A 240 -25.04 3.58 11.70
N LYS A 241 -23.75 3.57 12.08
CA LYS A 241 -22.98 4.79 12.38
C LYS A 241 -22.02 5.19 11.26
N LYS A 242 -22.06 4.49 10.11
CA LYS A 242 -21.18 4.76 8.98
C LYS A 242 -21.91 5.53 7.88
N PRO A 243 -21.19 6.32 7.07
CA PRO A 243 -21.80 7.06 5.97
C PRO A 243 -22.34 6.08 4.91
N ILE A 244 -23.57 6.26 4.50
CA ILE A 244 -24.27 5.38 3.55
C ILE A 244 -23.74 5.63 2.14
N LEU A 245 -23.54 4.56 1.35
CA LEU A 245 -23.24 4.68 -0.06
C LEU A 245 -24.49 5.08 -0.84
N VAL A 246 -24.44 6.21 -1.53
CA VAL A 246 -25.53 6.75 -2.34
C VAL A 246 -25.20 6.73 -3.83
N ASN A 247 -26.22 6.65 -4.67
CA ASN A 247 -26.10 6.78 -6.11
C ASN A 247 -26.14 8.27 -6.54
N LYS A 248 -26.03 8.54 -7.85
CA LYS A 248 -26.06 9.90 -8.42
C LYS A 248 -27.33 10.70 -8.11
N ASN A 249 -28.41 10.05 -7.70
CA ASN A 249 -29.68 10.65 -7.32
C ASN A 249 -29.85 10.72 -5.79
N GLU A 250 -28.73 10.64 -5.03
CA GLU A 250 -28.71 10.68 -3.55
C GLU A 250 -29.52 9.57 -2.85
N LYS A 251 -29.87 8.50 -3.56
CA LYS A 251 -30.58 7.35 -3.00
C LYS A 251 -29.61 6.29 -2.52
N GLU A 252 -29.94 5.69 -1.38
CA GLU A 252 -29.21 4.55 -0.80
C GLU A 252 -29.05 3.43 -1.85
N VAL A 253 -27.82 2.92 -1.99
CA VAL A 253 -27.46 1.89 -2.96
C VAL A 253 -27.90 0.52 -2.49
N PHE A 254 -27.64 0.19 -1.22
CA PHE A 254 -27.98 -1.10 -0.65
C PHE A 254 -29.28 -1.03 0.16
N LYS A 255 -30.40 -1.41 -0.44
CA LYS A 255 -31.66 -1.62 0.33
C LYS A 255 -31.51 -2.78 1.32
N LYS A 256 -30.72 -3.78 0.99
CA LYS A 256 -30.32 -4.91 1.84
C LYS A 256 -28.87 -5.26 1.56
N PRO A 257 -28.05 -5.63 2.57
CA PRO A 257 -26.73 -6.17 2.35
C PRO A 257 -26.75 -7.38 1.42
N VAL A 258 -25.65 -7.63 0.74
CA VAL A 258 -25.45 -8.86 -0.02
C VAL A 258 -25.45 -10.04 0.94
N TYR A 259 -26.19 -11.09 0.63
CA TYR A 259 -26.24 -12.31 1.45
C TYR A 259 -25.91 -13.52 0.59
N VAL A 260 -24.99 -14.33 1.06
CA VAL A 260 -24.53 -15.56 0.42
C VAL A 260 -24.57 -16.68 1.44
N THR A 261 -25.19 -17.80 1.09
CA THR A 261 -25.11 -19.04 1.84
C THR A 261 -24.97 -20.22 0.88
N ALA A 262 -24.07 -21.14 1.22
CA ALA A 262 -23.92 -22.41 0.50
C ALA A 262 -23.20 -23.43 1.39
N SER A 263 -23.37 -24.70 1.05
CA SER A 263 -22.69 -25.82 1.71
C SER A 263 -21.86 -26.62 0.69
N LYS A 264 -20.63 -26.97 1.08
CA LYS A 264 -19.75 -27.83 0.29
C LYS A 264 -18.86 -28.65 1.23
N ASN A 265 -18.76 -29.95 1.03
CA ASN A 265 -17.92 -30.87 1.83
C ASN A 265 -18.20 -30.75 3.35
N ASN A 266 -19.44 -30.74 3.77
CA ASN A 266 -19.89 -30.55 5.17
C ASN A 266 -19.49 -29.19 5.79
N VAL A 267 -19.01 -28.24 4.98
CA VAL A 267 -18.74 -26.88 5.41
C VAL A 267 -19.86 -25.97 4.93
N ILE A 268 -20.50 -25.28 5.86
CA ILE A 268 -21.50 -24.26 5.54
C ILE A 268 -20.80 -22.89 5.57
N VAL A 269 -20.88 -22.16 4.48
CA VAL A 269 -20.39 -20.80 4.35
C VAL A 269 -21.58 -19.85 4.33
N GLU A 270 -21.62 -18.95 5.26
CA GLU A 270 -22.64 -17.89 5.35
C GLU A 270 -21.91 -16.55 5.41
N CYS A 271 -22.23 -15.65 4.48
CA CYS A 271 -21.59 -14.36 4.39
C CYS A 271 -22.60 -13.26 4.07
N SER A 272 -22.50 -12.14 4.77
CA SER A 272 -23.24 -10.92 4.44
C SER A 272 -22.27 -9.75 4.38
N PHE A 273 -22.43 -8.87 3.39
CA PHE A 273 -21.56 -7.71 3.22
C PHE A 273 -22.23 -6.59 2.42
N GLU A 274 -21.72 -5.38 2.61
CA GLU A 274 -22.05 -4.21 1.79
C GLU A 274 -20.91 -3.18 1.83
N TRP A 275 -20.90 -2.25 0.88
CA TRP A 275 -19.98 -1.11 0.90
C TRP A 275 -20.70 0.13 1.41
N ASN A 276 -20.05 0.88 2.28
CA ASN A 276 -20.45 2.20 2.74
C ASN A 276 -19.56 3.29 2.12
N ALA A 277 -19.86 4.57 2.32
CA ALA A 277 -19.06 5.68 1.77
C ALA A 277 -17.78 5.98 2.59
N GLY A 278 -17.51 5.25 3.67
CA GLY A 278 -16.28 5.37 4.45
C GLY A 278 -15.05 4.79 3.78
N TYR A 279 -13.91 4.86 4.48
CA TYR A 279 -12.60 4.43 3.98
C TYR A 279 -12.07 3.15 4.66
N SER A 280 -12.61 2.78 5.83
CA SER A 280 -12.13 1.63 6.61
C SER A 280 -12.82 0.33 6.23
N GLU A 281 -12.04 -0.76 6.18
CA GLU A 281 -12.56 -2.13 6.14
C GLU A 281 -13.00 -2.56 7.54
N GLU A 282 -14.15 -3.22 7.65
CA GLU A 282 -14.57 -3.94 8.86
C GLU A 282 -15.13 -5.31 8.48
N VAL A 283 -14.33 -6.34 8.62
CA VAL A 283 -14.71 -7.73 8.33
C VAL A 283 -14.60 -8.55 9.59
N LEU A 284 -15.73 -9.12 10.03
CA LEU A 284 -15.83 -9.97 11.20
C LEU A 284 -15.90 -11.45 10.75
N PRO A 285 -14.79 -12.21 10.85
CA PRO A 285 -14.77 -13.62 10.51
C PRO A 285 -15.06 -14.49 11.74
N PHE A 286 -15.89 -15.51 11.54
CA PHE A 286 -16.30 -16.47 12.57
C PHE A 286 -16.18 -17.91 12.05
N THR A 287 -15.77 -18.82 12.93
CA THR A 287 -15.84 -20.25 12.70
C THR A 287 -16.55 -20.93 13.87
N ASN A 288 -17.65 -21.65 13.60
CA ASN A 288 -18.50 -22.25 14.63
C ASN A 288 -18.85 -21.25 15.74
N ASN A 289 -19.28 -20.03 15.34
CA ASN A 289 -19.61 -18.90 16.19
C ASN A 289 -18.44 -18.24 16.95
N ILE A 290 -17.22 -18.76 16.86
CA ILE A 290 -16.04 -18.19 17.52
C ILE A 290 -15.43 -17.12 16.63
N PRO A 291 -15.14 -15.91 17.15
CA PRO A 291 -14.51 -14.84 16.39
C PRO A 291 -13.01 -15.12 16.18
N GLN A 292 -12.52 -14.94 14.95
CA GLN A 292 -11.09 -15.03 14.65
C GLN A 292 -10.52 -13.61 14.51
N LYS A 293 -9.99 -13.06 15.61
CA LYS A 293 -9.41 -11.72 15.65
C LYS A 293 -8.24 -11.57 14.67
N ASP A 294 -7.45 -12.63 14.51
CA ASP A 294 -6.29 -12.69 13.60
C ASP A 294 -6.67 -13.25 12.23
N GLY A 295 -7.98 -13.38 11.94
CA GLY A 295 -8.48 -13.90 10.68
C GLY A 295 -8.19 -15.38 10.47
N GLY A 296 -7.76 -15.74 9.26
CA GLY A 296 -7.45 -17.13 8.92
C GLY A 296 -7.71 -17.45 7.46
N THR A 297 -7.70 -18.77 7.15
CA THR A 297 -7.84 -19.27 5.78
C THR A 297 -9.17 -18.89 5.12
N HIS A 298 -10.25 -18.84 5.89
CA HIS A 298 -11.57 -18.42 5.42
C HIS A 298 -11.60 -16.94 5.01
N LEU A 299 -11.01 -16.05 5.82
CA LEU A 299 -10.92 -14.62 5.50
C LEU A 299 -10.05 -14.40 4.26
N LEU A 300 -8.94 -15.15 4.14
CA LEU A 300 -8.10 -15.10 2.96
C LEU A 300 -8.86 -15.55 1.71
N GLY A 301 -9.63 -16.64 1.80
CA GLY A 301 -10.51 -17.11 0.72
C GLY A 301 -11.53 -16.08 0.29
N PHE A 302 -12.20 -15.44 1.24
CA PHE A 302 -13.18 -14.36 1.00
C PHE A 302 -12.54 -13.17 0.27
N ARG A 303 -11.41 -12.66 0.76
CA ARG A 303 -10.70 -11.51 0.15
C ARG A 303 -10.19 -11.84 -1.25
N THR A 304 -9.67 -13.05 -1.45
CA THR A 304 -9.22 -13.52 -2.78
C THR A 304 -10.38 -13.61 -3.75
N ALA A 305 -11.52 -14.16 -3.32
CA ALA A 305 -12.74 -14.27 -4.13
C ALA A 305 -13.26 -12.90 -4.57
N LEU A 306 -13.43 -11.96 -3.64
CA LEU A 306 -13.87 -10.60 -3.97
C LEU A 306 -12.93 -9.92 -4.96
N THR A 307 -11.62 -10.03 -4.72
CA THR A 307 -10.61 -9.43 -5.60
C THR A 307 -10.69 -10.01 -7.01
N ARG A 308 -10.84 -11.32 -7.14
CA ARG A 308 -10.96 -12.00 -8.44
C ARG A 308 -12.23 -11.58 -9.18
N VAL A 309 -13.37 -11.60 -8.51
CA VAL A 309 -14.68 -11.29 -9.12
C VAL A 309 -14.72 -9.85 -9.59
N ILE A 310 -14.31 -8.90 -8.75
CA ILE A 310 -14.34 -7.48 -9.07
C ILE A 310 -13.37 -7.14 -10.22
N ASN A 311 -12.15 -7.69 -10.21
CA ASN A 311 -11.21 -7.49 -11.31
C ASN A 311 -11.74 -8.06 -12.63
N LYS A 312 -12.34 -9.26 -12.62
CA LYS A 312 -12.96 -9.86 -13.81
C LYS A 312 -14.10 -8.97 -14.32
N TYR A 313 -15.01 -8.56 -13.44
CA TYR A 313 -16.16 -7.74 -13.81
C TYR A 313 -15.76 -6.35 -14.34
N THR A 314 -14.67 -5.79 -13.82
CA THR A 314 -14.09 -4.52 -14.31
C THR A 314 -13.44 -4.68 -15.67
N ALA A 315 -12.74 -5.80 -15.91
CA ALA A 315 -12.10 -6.09 -17.21
C ALA A 315 -13.13 -6.26 -18.34
N ASP A 316 -14.26 -6.93 -18.07
CA ASP A 316 -15.31 -7.20 -19.06
C ASP A 316 -16.08 -5.90 -19.46
N LYS A 317 -16.19 -4.92 -18.57
CA LYS A 317 -16.93 -3.66 -18.82
C LYS A 317 -16.08 -2.49 -19.34
N ASN A 318 -14.78 -2.48 -19.13
CA ASN A 318 -13.91 -1.40 -19.58
C ASN A 318 -13.37 -1.66 -20.99
N ASN A 319 -13.92 -0.94 -21.99
CA ASN A 319 -13.29 -0.79 -23.30
C ASN A 319 -11.83 -0.31 -23.14
N LYS A 320 -10.93 -1.07 -23.69
CA LYS A 320 -9.45 -1.05 -23.89
C LYS A 320 -8.61 0.20 -23.57
N LYS A 321 -9.14 1.34 -23.12
CA LYS A 321 -8.38 2.60 -23.04
C LYS A 321 -7.81 2.97 -21.67
N ASN A 322 -8.31 2.43 -20.52
CA ASN A 322 -7.74 2.73 -19.21
C ASN A 322 -7.74 1.48 -18.32
N LYS A 323 -6.71 0.65 -18.40
CA LYS A 323 -6.48 -0.46 -17.47
C LYS A 323 -5.98 0.09 -16.12
N ILE A 324 -6.90 0.42 -15.22
CA ILE A 324 -6.56 0.64 -13.81
C ILE A 324 -6.49 -0.73 -13.16
N SER A 325 -5.33 -1.09 -12.63
CA SER A 325 -5.15 -2.31 -11.83
C SER A 325 -5.71 -2.08 -10.43
N LEU A 326 -6.81 -2.77 -10.11
CA LEU A 326 -7.41 -2.75 -8.79
C LEU A 326 -6.66 -3.70 -7.85
N SER A 327 -6.24 -3.20 -6.71
CA SER A 327 -5.64 -4.01 -5.64
C SER A 327 -6.69 -4.47 -4.63
N GLY A 328 -6.34 -5.48 -3.81
CA GLY A 328 -7.21 -5.89 -2.71
C GLY A 328 -7.51 -4.77 -1.71
N GLU A 329 -6.62 -3.81 -1.53
CA GLU A 329 -6.84 -2.65 -0.65
C GLU A 329 -7.93 -1.72 -1.18
N ASP A 330 -7.97 -1.48 -2.49
CA ASP A 330 -9.00 -0.63 -3.10
C ASP A 330 -10.40 -1.23 -2.93
N ILE A 331 -10.49 -2.56 -3.03
CA ILE A 331 -11.75 -3.32 -2.93
C ILE A 331 -12.29 -3.32 -1.49
N LYS A 332 -11.41 -3.30 -0.50
CA LYS A 332 -11.75 -3.30 0.93
C LYS A 332 -12.23 -1.94 1.43
N GLU A 333 -11.94 -0.86 0.72
CA GLU A 333 -12.30 0.48 1.15
C GLU A 333 -13.81 0.64 1.32
N GLY A 334 -14.23 0.90 2.56
CA GLY A 334 -15.65 0.99 2.96
C GLY A 334 -16.39 -0.34 3.00
N LEU A 335 -15.70 -1.49 2.89
CA LEU A 335 -16.32 -2.81 2.99
C LEU A 335 -16.66 -3.14 4.44
N THR A 336 -17.91 -3.48 4.71
CA THR A 336 -18.35 -4.12 5.95
C THR A 336 -18.86 -5.52 5.63
N ALA A 337 -18.33 -6.54 6.31
CA ALA A 337 -18.73 -7.91 6.08
C ALA A 337 -18.73 -8.74 7.37
N VAL A 338 -19.65 -9.71 7.43
CA VAL A 338 -19.67 -10.79 8.42
C VAL A 338 -19.53 -12.10 7.66
N LEU A 339 -18.51 -12.88 7.98
CA LEU A 339 -18.23 -14.19 7.38
C LEU A 339 -18.35 -15.25 8.47
N SER A 340 -19.31 -16.15 8.37
CA SER A 340 -19.55 -17.24 9.31
C SER A 340 -19.33 -18.58 8.61
N ILE A 341 -18.42 -19.40 9.14
CA ILE A 341 -18.16 -20.76 8.68
C ILE A 341 -18.63 -21.73 9.74
N LYS A 342 -19.40 -22.75 9.34
CA LYS A 342 -19.76 -23.87 10.19
C LYS A 342 -19.12 -25.14 9.60
N MET A 343 -18.28 -25.82 10.37
CA MET A 343 -17.55 -26.99 9.93
C MET A 343 -17.32 -27.97 11.09
N PRO A 344 -17.20 -29.28 10.82
CA PRO A 344 -17.10 -30.29 11.86
C PRO A 344 -15.79 -30.21 12.66
N ASP A 345 -14.66 -29.97 12.06
CA ASP A 345 -13.35 -30.14 12.72
C ASP A 345 -12.37 -29.00 12.38
N PRO A 346 -12.62 -27.77 12.86
CA PRO A 346 -11.72 -26.63 12.58
C PRO A 346 -10.40 -26.73 13.34
N LYS A 347 -9.30 -26.42 12.65
CA LYS A 347 -7.96 -26.32 13.24
C LYS A 347 -7.62 -24.86 13.50
N PHE A 348 -7.20 -24.55 14.73
CA PHE A 348 -6.82 -23.23 15.16
C PHE A 348 -5.33 -23.14 15.51
N SER A 349 -4.76 -21.94 15.48
CA SER A 349 -3.35 -21.69 15.81
C SER A 349 -3.05 -21.76 17.31
N SER A 350 -4.06 -21.59 18.17
CA SER A 350 -3.95 -21.54 19.64
C SER A 350 -5.24 -21.99 20.31
N GLN A 351 -5.19 -22.20 21.64
CA GLN A 351 -6.35 -22.54 22.45
C GLN A 351 -7.40 -21.40 22.47
N THR A 352 -6.98 -20.15 22.35
CA THR A 352 -7.89 -18.97 22.26
C THR A 352 -8.64 -18.88 20.93
N LYS A 353 -8.30 -19.72 19.96
CA LYS A 353 -8.97 -19.88 18.65
C LYS A 353 -8.97 -18.59 17.79
N ASP A 354 -8.01 -17.69 18.00
CA ASP A 354 -7.98 -16.38 17.33
C ASP A 354 -7.73 -16.45 15.82
N LYS A 355 -7.19 -17.58 15.31
CA LYS A 355 -6.90 -17.75 13.88
C LYS A 355 -7.24 -19.15 13.38
N LEU A 356 -8.05 -19.24 12.31
CA LEU A 356 -8.33 -20.50 11.61
C LEU A 356 -7.17 -20.88 10.68
N VAL A 357 -6.65 -22.11 10.81
CA VAL A 357 -5.52 -22.61 9.99
C VAL A 357 -5.87 -23.81 9.09
N SER A 358 -7.12 -24.29 9.09
CA SER A 358 -7.62 -25.34 8.18
C SER A 358 -7.42 -24.90 6.73
N SER A 359 -6.43 -25.49 6.02
CA SER A 359 -5.99 -25.03 4.69
C SER A 359 -7.04 -25.22 3.60
N GLU A 360 -7.84 -26.27 3.67
CA GLU A 360 -8.92 -26.62 2.74
C GLU A 360 -10.03 -25.56 2.67
N ILE A 361 -10.26 -24.85 3.76
CA ILE A 361 -11.33 -23.85 3.87
C ILE A 361 -11.11 -22.69 2.94
N ARG A 362 -9.85 -22.29 2.69
CA ARG A 362 -9.55 -21.21 1.74
C ARG A 362 -10.20 -21.47 0.38
N ASN A 363 -10.00 -22.65 -0.17
CA ASN A 363 -10.48 -22.98 -1.52
C ASN A 363 -12.02 -23.12 -1.57
N ILE A 364 -12.61 -23.68 -0.49
CA ILE A 364 -14.06 -23.82 -0.37
C ILE A 364 -14.74 -22.44 -0.35
N VAL A 365 -14.26 -21.55 0.51
CA VAL A 365 -14.80 -20.20 0.64
C VAL A 365 -14.57 -19.40 -0.65
N GLU A 366 -13.36 -19.47 -1.22
CA GLU A 366 -13.03 -18.78 -2.46
C GLU A 366 -13.95 -19.19 -3.60
N HIS A 367 -14.22 -20.48 -3.74
CA HIS A 367 -15.12 -21.00 -4.78
C HIS A 367 -16.56 -20.52 -4.58
N ILE A 368 -17.13 -20.74 -3.38
CA ILE A 368 -18.50 -20.38 -3.06
C ILE A 368 -18.74 -18.87 -3.23
N ILE A 369 -17.86 -18.06 -2.64
CA ILE A 369 -17.99 -16.59 -2.70
C ILE A 369 -17.82 -16.09 -4.13
N SER A 370 -16.84 -16.63 -4.90
CA SER A 370 -16.65 -16.22 -6.30
C SER A 370 -17.88 -16.49 -7.15
N GLU A 371 -18.46 -17.69 -7.03
CA GLU A 371 -19.66 -18.08 -7.79
C GLU A 371 -20.86 -17.19 -7.42
N LYS A 372 -21.18 -17.11 -6.13
CA LYS A 372 -22.39 -16.41 -5.66
C LYS A 372 -22.29 -14.89 -5.85
N VAL A 373 -21.12 -14.31 -5.60
CA VAL A 373 -20.90 -12.86 -5.78
C VAL A 373 -20.92 -12.51 -7.27
N SER A 374 -20.32 -13.32 -8.15
CA SER A 374 -20.42 -13.10 -9.61
C SER A 374 -21.88 -13.07 -10.06
N THR A 375 -22.65 -14.07 -9.66
CA THR A 375 -24.10 -14.14 -9.97
C THR A 375 -24.84 -12.91 -9.42
N TRP A 376 -24.53 -12.50 -8.22
CA TRP A 376 -25.19 -11.33 -7.60
C TRP A 376 -24.86 -10.02 -8.36
N PHE A 377 -23.59 -9.83 -8.79
CA PHE A 377 -23.18 -8.68 -9.58
C PHE A 377 -23.91 -8.62 -10.93
N ASP A 378 -24.12 -9.77 -11.58
CA ASP A 378 -24.86 -9.86 -12.83
C ASP A 378 -26.36 -9.55 -12.64
N GLN A 379 -26.94 -9.97 -11.53
CA GLN A 379 -28.34 -9.72 -11.20
C GLN A 379 -28.62 -8.28 -10.73
N ASN A 380 -27.57 -7.55 -10.27
CA ASN A 380 -27.71 -6.21 -9.70
C ASN A 380 -26.81 -5.17 -10.41
N PRO A 381 -26.96 -4.95 -11.72
CA PRO A 381 -26.01 -4.16 -12.53
C PRO A 381 -25.95 -2.68 -12.09
N SER A 382 -27.03 -2.11 -11.59
CA SER A 382 -27.08 -0.72 -11.09
C SER A 382 -26.27 -0.54 -9.82
N ILE A 383 -26.39 -1.45 -8.86
CA ILE A 383 -25.63 -1.45 -7.61
C ILE A 383 -24.16 -1.72 -7.90
N SER A 384 -23.88 -2.76 -8.73
CA SER A 384 -22.54 -3.14 -9.14
C SER A 384 -21.77 -1.97 -9.76
N LYS A 385 -22.45 -1.15 -10.58
CA LYS A 385 -21.84 0.03 -11.20
C LYS A 385 -21.37 1.04 -10.15
N VAL A 386 -22.18 1.36 -9.14
CA VAL A 386 -21.82 2.33 -8.09
C VAL A 386 -20.68 1.79 -7.23
N VAL A 387 -20.71 0.49 -6.88
CA VAL A 387 -19.63 -0.16 -6.14
C VAL A 387 -18.32 -0.10 -6.92
N LEU A 388 -18.34 -0.40 -8.23
CA LEU A 388 -17.15 -0.33 -9.08
C LEU A 388 -16.65 1.10 -9.26
N GLU A 389 -17.54 2.10 -9.36
CA GLU A 389 -17.16 3.52 -9.40
C GLU A 389 -16.41 3.90 -8.12
N LYS A 390 -16.92 3.52 -6.93
CA LYS A 390 -16.24 3.75 -5.64
C LYS A 390 -14.86 3.08 -5.58
N ILE A 391 -14.76 1.80 -5.92
CA ILE A 391 -13.49 1.05 -5.91
C ILE A 391 -12.48 1.67 -6.89
N THR A 392 -12.95 2.11 -8.06
CA THR A 392 -12.10 2.78 -9.05
C THR A 392 -11.59 4.12 -8.52
N GLN A 393 -12.43 4.90 -7.82
CA GLN A 393 -12.01 6.14 -7.16
C GLN A 393 -10.97 5.88 -6.07
N ALA A 394 -11.12 4.83 -5.25
CA ALA A 394 -10.13 4.41 -4.26
C ALA A 394 -8.78 4.08 -4.92
N ALA A 395 -8.79 3.32 -6.02
CA ALA A 395 -7.58 2.98 -6.78
C ALA A 395 -6.90 4.23 -7.37
N MET A 396 -7.67 5.17 -7.92
CA MET A 396 -7.15 6.45 -8.41
C MET A 396 -6.53 7.28 -7.29
N ALA A 397 -7.21 7.39 -6.15
CA ALA A 397 -6.71 8.12 -4.98
C ALA A 397 -5.40 7.50 -4.45
N ARG A 398 -5.32 6.17 -4.37
CA ARG A 398 -4.11 5.43 -4.00
C ARG A 398 -2.96 5.70 -4.98
N ASP A 399 -3.22 5.67 -6.29
CA ASP A 399 -2.19 5.95 -7.31
C ASP A 399 -1.70 7.39 -7.25
N VAL A 400 -2.59 8.35 -7.04
CA VAL A 400 -2.22 9.77 -6.82
C VAL A 400 -1.39 9.91 -5.55
N ALA A 401 -1.81 9.30 -4.44
CA ALA A 401 -1.07 9.32 -3.19
C ALA A 401 0.30 8.64 -3.29
N ARG A 402 0.42 7.54 -4.06
CA ARG A 402 1.69 6.87 -4.34
C ARG A 402 2.61 7.79 -5.16
N LYS A 403 2.11 8.37 -6.26
CA LYS A 403 2.88 9.31 -7.08
C LYS A 403 3.32 10.53 -6.28
N ALA A 404 2.46 11.06 -5.41
CA ALA A 404 2.81 12.16 -4.51
C ALA A 404 3.90 11.76 -3.51
N ARG A 405 3.78 10.58 -2.86
CA ARG A 405 4.82 10.05 -1.95
C ARG A 405 6.13 9.76 -2.67
N ASP A 406 6.08 9.18 -3.87
CA ASP A 406 7.26 8.93 -4.68
C ASP A 406 7.92 10.25 -5.10
N SER A 407 7.13 11.30 -5.40
CA SER A 407 7.60 12.65 -5.67
C SER A 407 8.25 13.28 -4.42
N VAL A 408 7.63 13.12 -3.25
CA VAL A 408 8.19 13.61 -1.97
C VAL A 408 9.43 12.81 -1.56
N ARG A 409 9.44 11.48 -1.71
CA ARG A 409 10.64 10.65 -1.48
C ARG A 409 11.78 11.02 -2.42
N ARG A 410 11.46 11.31 -3.69
CA ARG A 410 12.45 11.87 -4.64
C ARG A 410 12.91 13.26 -4.22
N LYS A 411 12.01 14.13 -3.74
CA LYS A 411 12.37 15.42 -3.13
C LYS A 411 13.19 15.24 -1.86
N GLY A 412 12.80 14.36 -0.93
CA GLY A 412 13.50 14.14 0.34
C GLY A 412 14.91 13.57 0.21
N THR A 413 15.21 12.80 -0.85
CA THR A 413 16.57 12.39 -1.21
C THR A 413 17.37 13.52 -1.90
N PHE A 414 16.68 14.51 -2.50
CA PHE A 414 17.29 15.65 -3.15
C PHE A 414 17.38 16.90 -2.25
N GLU A 415 16.45 17.07 -1.31
CA GLU A 415 16.47 18.23 -0.37
C GLU A 415 17.53 18.11 0.74
N LEU A 416 18.02 16.90 1.05
CA LEU A 416 19.12 16.72 2.01
C LEU A 416 20.51 17.05 1.42
N SER A 417 20.62 17.28 0.11
CA SER A 417 21.82 17.77 -0.56
C SER A 417 21.55 18.81 -1.64
N GLY A 418 20.53 19.58 -1.53
CA GLY A 418 20.21 20.84 -2.27
C GLY A 418 20.48 20.91 -3.78
N LEU A 419 21.36 20.11 -4.35
CA LEU A 419 21.86 20.20 -5.72
C LEU A 419 22.02 18.84 -6.37
N PRO A 420 21.77 18.69 -7.69
CA PRO A 420 22.01 17.45 -8.41
C PRO A 420 23.48 16.98 -8.23
N GLY A 421 23.71 15.74 -7.86
CA GLY A 421 25.06 15.21 -7.62
C GLY A 421 26.01 15.28 -8.82
N LYS A 422 25.49 15.54 -10.03
CA LYS A 422 26.29 15.78 -11.24
C LYS A 422 26.66 17.25 -11.45
N LEU A 423 25.97 18.19 -10.81
CA LEU A 423 26.22 19.61 -10.95
C LEU A 423 27.52 19.99 -10.24
N ALA A 424 28.47 20.52 -10.97
CA ALA A 424 29.62 21.22 -10.41
C ALA A 424 29.25 22.70 -10.28
N ASP A 425 28.76 23.08 -9.10
CA ASP A 425 28.27 24.43 -8.86
C ASP A 425 29.37 25.48 -8.75
N CYS A 426 29.02 26.76 -8.89
CA CYS A 426 29.90 27.89 -8.62
C CYS A 426 29.92 28.24 -7.13
N GLN A 427 30.94 28.97 -6.68
CA GLN A 427 31.13 29.35 -5.29
C GLN A 427 30.26 30.57 -4.91
N ILE A 428 30.03 31.48 -5.83
CA ILE A 428 29.16 32.67 -5.61
C ILE A 428 27.71 32.21 -5.61
N GLN A 429 26.98 32.59 -4.55
CA GLN A 429 25.56 32.30 -4.39
C GLN A 429 24.63 33.36 -5.01
N LYS A 430 25.16 34.52 -5.34
CA LYS A 430 24.38 35.58 -6.01
C LYS A 430 24.24 35.27 -7.49
N ARG A 431 23.07 35.53 -8.09
CA ARG A 431 22.80 35.26 -9.50
C ARG A 431 23.65 36.07 -10.45
N GLU A 432 23.89 37.35 -10.14
CA GLU A 432 24.55 38.32 -11.04
C GLU A 432 25.96 37.83 -11.42
N GLY A 433 26.20 37.74 -12.71
CA GLY A 433 27.49 37.32 -13.29
C GLY A 433 27.78 35.85 -13.26
N THR A 434 26.91 35.02 -12.69
CA THR A 434 27.11 33.56 -12.67
C THR A 434 26.60 32.88 -13.95
N GLU A 435 27.23 31.76 -14.31
CA GLU A 435 26.96 31.07 -15.57
C GLU A 435 26.80 29.56 -15.34
N LEU A 436 25.74 28.97 -15.91
CA LEU A 436 25.54 27.53 -15.95
C LEU A 436 25.84 26.99 -17.36
N PHE A 437 26.88 26.18 -17.50
CA PHE A 437 27.17 25.47 -18.75
C PHE A 437 26.49 24.12 -18.74
N ILE A 438 25.55 23.90 -19.65
CA ILE A 438 24.91 22.60 -19.90
C ILE A 438 25.76 21.89 -20.96
N VAL A 439 26.38 20.76 -20.59
CA VAL A 439 27.37 20.08 -21.41
C VAL A 439 26.89 18.68 -21.77
N GLU A 440 27.19 18.28 -23.01
CA GLU A 440 26.90 16.93 -23.49
C GLU A 440 27.86 15.91 -22.92
N GLY A 441 27.34 14.93 -22.17
CA GLY A 441 28.12 13.78 -21.68
C GLY A 441 29.08 14.07 -20.53
N ASP A 442 29.58 13.01 -19.93
CA ASP A 442 30.50 13.08 -18.78
C ASP A 442 31.96 13.42 -19.22
N SER A 443 32.34 13.11 -20.45
CA SER A 443 33.71 13.39 -20.98
C SER A 443 33.95 14.89 -21.14
N ALA A 444 33.12 15.56 -21.93
CA ALA A 444 33.21 17.01 -22.11
C ALA A 444 32.89 17.76 -20.79
N GLY A 445 31.96 17.19 -19.95
CA GLY A 445 31.69 17.66 -18.59
C GLY A 445 32.93 17.60 -17.69
N GLY A 446 33.79 16.59 -17.84
CA GLY A 446 35.06 16.46 -17.12
C GLY A 446 36.06 17.57 -17.45
N SER A 447 36.32 17.80 -18.75
CA SER A 447 37.18 18.89 -19.23
C SER A 447 36.66 20.27 -18.83
N ALA A 448 35.34 20.50 -18.97
CA ALA A 448 34.70 21.75 -18.58
C ALA A 448 34.78 22.01 -17.05
N LYS A 449 34.60 20.98 -16.22
CA LYS A 449 34.76 21.09 -14.76
C LYS A 449 36.16 21.45 -14.32
N GLN A 450 37.20 20.99 -15.07
CA GLN A 450 38.58 21.31 -14.78
C GLN A 450 38.97 22.69 -15.29
N GLY A 451 38.53 23.07 -16.52
CA GLY A 451 38.86 24.32 -17.17
C GLY A 451 38.12 25.55 -16.72
N ARG A 452 36.98 25.42 -15.99
CA ARG A 452 36.09 26.52 -15.57
C ARG A 452 36.68 27.41 -14.47
N ILE A 453 36.23 28.62 -14.36
CA ILE A 453 36.40 29.44 -13.15
C ILE A 453 35.36 29.01 -12.13
N ARG A 454 35.81 28.34 -11.04
CA ARG A 454 34.94 27.78 -9.99
C ARG A 454 34.13 28.85 -9.23
N GLU A 455 34.58 30.06 -9.24
CA GLU A 455 33.97 31.16 -8.52
C GLU A 455 32.57 31.46 -9.06
N TYR A 456 32.38 31.61 -10.38
CA TYR A 456 31.12 32.03 -10.99
C TYR A 456 30.62 31.13 -12.14
N GLN A 457 31.37 30.09 -12.53
CA GLN A 457 30.94 29.15 -13.57
C GLN A 457 30.54 27.81 -12.98
N ALA A 458 29.32 27.35 -13.26
CA ALA A 458 28.80 26.04 -12.94
C ALA A 458 28.73 25.18 -14.20
N VAL A 459 28.88 23.84 -14.04
CA VAL A 459 28.83 22.87 -15.14
C VAL A 459 27.88 21.73 -14.80
N LEU A 460 26.88 21.50 -15.66
CA LEU A 460 25.93 20.41 -15.57
C LEU A 460 26.08 19.48 -16.79
N PRO A 461 26.69 18.31 -16.66
CA PRO A 461 26.71 17.31 -17.73
C PRO A 461 25.35 16.62 -17.83
N LEU A 462 24.82 16.50 -19.05
CA LEU A 462 23.60 15.74 -19.36
C LEU A 462 24.01 14.45 -20.08
N ARG A 463 23.39 13.32 -19.72
CA ARG A 463 23.68 12.02 -20.34
C ARG A 463 22.76 11.78 -21.54
N GLY A 464 23.34 11.84 -22.73
CA GLY A 464 22.66 11.50 -23.97
C GLY A 464 21.52 12.44 -24.35
N LYS A 465 20.71 11.99 -25.28
CA LYS A 465 19.57 12.76 -25.80
C LYS A 465 18.48 12.88 -24.74
N ILE A 466 18.15 14.11 -24.35
CA ILE A 466 17.03 14.38 -23.42
C ILE A 466 15.68 14.07 -24.09
N LEU A 467 14.65 13.88 -23.27
CA LEU A 467 13.29 13.66 -23.75
C LEU A 467 12.81 14.83 -24.59
N ASN A 468 12.22 14.56 -25.77
CA ASN A 468 11.52 15.58 -26.54
C ASN A 468 10.27 16.05 -25.75
N THR A 469 10.31 17.29 -25.31
CA THR A 469 9.26 17.91 -24.48
C THR A 469 8.15 18.57 -25.28
N TYR A 470 8.21 18.56 -26.61
CA TYR A 470 7.17 19.09 -27.46
C TYR A 470 5.83 18.34 -27.24
N VAL A 471 4.72 19.08 -27.15
CA VAL A 471 3.38 18.54 -27.01
C VAL A 471 2.47 19.17 -28.04
N ASN A 472 1.88 18.35 -28.92
CA ASN A 472 0.85 18.77 -29.84
C ASN A 472 -0.45 19.11 -29.09
N GLY A 473 -1.00 20.31 -29.25
CA GLY A 473 -2.27 20.68 -28.65
C GLY A 473 -3.05 21.70 -29.47
N LYS A 474 -4.30 21.36 -29.78
CA LYS A 474 -5.36 22.25 -30.26
C LYS A 474 -6.29 22.67 -29.12
N SER A 475 -5.84 22.88 -27.90
CA SER A 475 -6.72 23.30 -26.82
C SER A 475 -6.13 24.46 -26.01
N ASN A 476 -7.04 25.28 -25.51
CA ASN A 476 -6.78 26.52 -24.75
C ASN A 476 -5.69 26.33 -23.66
N GLY A 477 -4.79 27.29 -23.64
CA GLY A 477 -3.53 27.43 -22.88
C GLY A 477 -3.24 26.59 -21.62
N GLU A 478 -4.17 26.38 -20.72
CA GLU A 478 -3.93 25.68 -19.44
C GLU A 478 -3.76 24.16 -19.57
N ASP A 479 -4.45 23.53 -20.50
CA ASP A 479 -4.41 22.07 -20.68
C ASP A 479 -3.12 21.59 -21.35
N GLN A 480 -2.50 22.46 -22.16
CA GLN A 480 -1.27 22.19 -22.88
C GLN A 480 -0.04 22.27 -21.97
N SER A 481 -0.01 23.26 -21.08
CA SER A 481 1.08 23.44 -20.11
C SER A 481 1.15 22.29 -19.11
N THR A 482 0.01 21.78 -18.64
CA THR A 482 -0.07 20.69 -17.69
C THR A 482 0.43 19.35 -18.29
N LYS A 483 0.11 19.09 -19.56
CA LYS A 483 0.60 17.88 -20.28
C LYS A 483 2.10 17.97 -20.55
N ALA A 484 2.60 19.13 -20.96
CA ALA A 484 4.02 19.36 -21.16
C ALA A 484 4.81 19.19 -19.86
N LEU A 485 4.35 19.78 -18.77
CA LEU A 485 4.96 19.61 -17.45
C LEU A 485 4.96 18.15 -16.99
N SER A 486 3.85 17.44 -17.17
CA SER A 486 3.79 16.00 -16.82
C SER A 486 4.79 15.18 -17.63
N LYS A 487 4.96 15.46 -18.92
CA LYS A 487 5.95 14.80 -19.78
C LYS A 487 7.38 15.16 -19.37
N MET A 488 7.67 16.42 -19.06
CA MET A 488 8.96 16.87 -18.56
C MET A 488 9.36 16.19 -17.25
N MET A 489 8.44 16.06 -16.31
CA MET A 489 8.68 15.44 -15.00
C MET A 489 8.89 13.90 -15.08
N SER A 490 8.64 13.29 -16.22
CA SER A 490 8.93 11.87 -16.44
C SER A 490 10.42 11.59 -16.75
N SER A 491 11.20 12.62 -17.13
CA SER A 491 12.62 12.51 -17.48
C SER A 491 13.52 12.97 -16.32
N ASN A 492 14.39 12.09 -15.85
CA ASN A 492 15.34 12.42 -14.78
C ASN A 492 16.32 13.54 -15.18
N GLU A 493 16.77 13.58 -16.44
CA GLU A 493 17.68 14.62 -16.92
C GLU A 493 17.01 16.01 -16.93
N ILE A 494 15.73 16.07 -17.33
CA ILE A 494 14.95 17.32 -17.28
C ILE A 494 14.68 17.76 -15.85
N VAL A 495 14.31 16.84 -14.97
CA VAL A 495 14.12 17.15 -13.53
C VAL A 495 15.44 17.67 -12.92
N THR A 496 16.57 17.06 -13.28
CA THR A 496 17.91 17.50 -12.86
C THR A 496 18.20 18.94 -13.34
N LEU A 497 17.88 19.24 -14.60
CA LEU A 497 18.04 20.57 -15.17
C LEU A 497 17.16 21.61 -14.44
N ILE A 498 15.86 21.32 -14.23
CA ILE A 498 14.94 22.19 -13.51
C ILE A 498 15.44 22.49 -12.09
N ASN A 499 15.92 21.47 -11.38
CA ASN A 499 16.48 21.63 -10.03
C ASN A 499 17.78 22.45 -10.05
N ALA A 500 18.64 22.30 -11.06
CA ALA A 500 19.83 23.13 -11.23
C ALA A 500 19.48 24.60 -11.45
N LEU A 501 18.45 24.88 -12.26
CA LEU A 501 17.97 26.26 -12.52
C LEU A 501 17.39 26.91 -11.27
N GLY A 502 16.73 26.17 -10.39
CA GLY A 502 16.15 26.68 -9.14
C GLY A 502 14.78 27.37 -9.30
N THR A 503 14.29 27.57 -10.52
CA THR A 503 13.04 28.30 -10.80
C THR A 503 11.75 27.54 -10.41
N GLY A 504 11.85 26.26 -10.12
CA GLY A 504 10.67 25.40 -9.98
C GLY A 504 10.03 25.04 -11.32
N SER A 505 8.92 24.27 -11.27
CA SER A 505 8.19 23.85 -12.48
C SER A 505 6.70 24.19 -12.43
N LYS A 506 5.99 23.87 -11.34
CA LYS A 506 4.57 24.23 -11.13
C LYS A 506 4.44 25.64 -10.58
N ASP A 507 5.29 25.95 -9.62
CA ASP A 507 5.38 27.28 -8.98
C ASP A 507 6.59 28.01 -9.54
N PHE A 508 6.64 28.13 -10.88
CA PHE A 508 7.78 28.78 -11.57
C PHE A 508 7.89 30.24 -11.12
N ASN A 509 9.08 30.58 -10.63
CA ASN A 509 9.43 31.95 -10.31
C ASN A 509 10.83 32.26 -10.84
N ILE A 510 10.93 33.23 -11.76
CA ILE A 510 12.18 33.64 -12.38
C ILE A 510 13.15 34.31 -11.39
N GLU A 511 12.63 34.92 -10.31
CA GLU A 511 13.47 35.52 -9.26
C GLU A 511 14.32 34.46 -8.53
N ASN A 512 13.85 33.23 -8.52
CA ASN A 512 14.58 32.07 -7.94
C ASN A 512 15.63 31.48 -8.88
N LEU A 513 15.80 32.05 -10.10
CA LEU A 513 16.83 31.59 -11.04
C LEU A 513 18.20 31.76 -10.41
N ARG A 514 18.98 30.67 -10.41
CA ARG A 514 20.27 30.62 -9.72
C ARG A 514 21.42 31.21 -10.53
N TYR A 515 21.28 31.25 -11.84
CA TYR A 515 22.36 31.70 -12.75
C TYR A 515 21.91 32.83 -13.66
N ASP A 516 22.80 33.78 -13.89
CA ASP A 516 22.53 34.90 -14.78
C ASP A 516 22.50 34.44 -16.25
N LYS A 517 23.42 33.56 -16.63
CA LYS A 517 23.46 33.01 -17.99
C LYS A 517 23.38 31.46 -17.95
N ILE A 518 22.57 30.92 -18.84
CA ILE A 518 22.44 29.48 -19.10
C ILE A 518 23.02 29.22 -20.48
N VAL A 519 24.15 28.54 -20.53
CA VAL A 519 24.92 28.35 -21.76
C VAL A 519 24.83 26.89 -22.22
N ILE A 520 24.20 26.64 -23.34
CA ILE A 520 24.12 25.33 -23.97
C ILE A 520 25.43 25.11 -24.73
N MET A 521 26.17 24.08 -24.37
CA MET A 521 27.46 23.72 -24.93
C MET A 521 27.44 22.25 -25.37
N THR A 522 27.18 22.01 -26.65
CA THR A 522 27.06 20.69 -27.27
C THR A 522 28.14 20.50 -28.32
N ASP A 523 28.45 19.25 -28.66
CA ASP A 523 29.37 18.88 -29.71
C ASP A 523 28.98 19.46 -31.07
N ALA A 524 29.93 19.61 -31.98
CA ALA A 524 29.70 20.18 -33.30
C ALA A 524 29.19 19.17 -34.34
N ASP A 525 28.82 17.99 -33.91
CA ASP A 525 28.27 16.92 -34.73
C ASP A 525 26.74 16.94 -34.84
N VAL A 526 26.18 15.93 -35.55
CA VAL A 526 24.71 15.84 -35.74
C VAL A 526 23.98 15.53 -34.45
N ASP A 527 24.57 14.76 -33.55
CA ASP A 527 23.96 14.41 -32.24
C ASP A 527 23.94 15.60 -31.30
N GLY A 528 25.04 16.38 -31.23
CA GLY A 528 25.07 17.64 -30.49
C GLY A 528 24.07 18.68 -31.00
N SER A 529 23.89 18.76 -32.33
CA SER A 529 22.88 19.61 -32.95
C SER A 529 21.47 19.16 -32.55
N HIS A 530 21.19 17.85 -32.46
CA HIS A 530 19.93 17.32 -32.00
C HIS A 530 19.68 17.62 -30.51
N ILE A 531 20.68 17.42 -29.64
CA ILE A 531 20.60 17.75 -28.20
C ILE A 531 20.35 19.23 -28.00
N ARG A 532 21.01 20.09 -28.76
CA ARG A 532 20.76 21.54 -28.77
C ARG A 532 19.30 21.85 -29.10
N THR A 533 18.74 21.22 -30.14
CA THR A 533 17.34 21.41 -30.54
C THR A 533 16.37 20.93 -29.47
N LEU A 534 16.66 19.81 -28.82
CA LEU A 534 15.84 19.29 -27.69
C LEU A 534 15.87 20.25 -26.49
N LEU A 535 17.03 20.82 -26.15
CA LEU A 535 17.15 21.82 -25.09
C LEU A 535 16.42 23.11 -25.43
N LEU A 536 16.55 23.62 -26.66
CA LEU A 536 15.79 24.76 -27.13
C LEU A 536 14.27 24.50 -27.09
N THR A 537 13.82 23.29 -27.41
CA THR A 537 12.42 22.88 -27.30
C THR A 537 11.97 22.90 -25.84
N PHE A 538 12.80 22.45 -24.91
CA PHE A 538 12.52 22.53 -23.48
C PHE A 538 12.35 23.98 -23.02
N PHE A 539 13.31 24.85 -23.36
CA PHE A 539 13.23 26.28 -22.99
C PHE A 539 12.10 27.04 -23.70
N ASN A 540 11.62 26.55 -24.85
CA ASN A 540 10.45 27.15 -25.53
C ASN A 540 9.11 26.82 -24.87
N ASN A 541 9.05 25.79 -24.02
CA ASN A 541 7.80 25.44 -23.35
C ASN A 541 7.50 26.38 -22.18
N HIS A 542 6.22 26.73 -22.00
CA HIS A 542 5.77 27.43 -20.81
C HIS A 542 5.97 26.55 -19.55
N PRO A 543 6.49 27.08 -18.43
CA PRO A 543 6.82 28.49 -18.15
C PRO A 543 8.27 28.89 -18.45
N PHE A 544 9.13 27.95 -18.94
CA PHE A 544 10.56 28.18 -19.16
C PHE A 544 10.87 29.15 -20.31
N ASN A 545 9.91 29.40 -21.20
CA ASN A 545 10.05 30.43 -22.27
C ASN A 545 10.41 31.81 -21.73
N GLN A 546 10.03 32.14 -20.49
CA GLN A 546 10.43 33.36 -19.81
C GLN A 546 11.94 33.55 -19.69
N LEU A 547 12.73 32.42 -19.63
CA LEU A 547 14.19 32.48 -19.61
C LEU A 547 14.79 32.96 -20.93
N ILE A 548 14.15 32.65 -22.07
CA ILE A 548 14.52 33.17 -23.38
C ILE A 548 14.10 34.64 -23.49
N GLU A 549 12.87 34.95 -23.09
CA GLU A 549 12.30 36.33 -23.16
C GLU A 549 13.13 37.33 -22.35
N ASN A 550 13.61 36.93 -21.18
CA ASN A 550 14.46 37.73 -20.30
C ASN A 550 15.96 37.61 -20.65
N GLY A 551 16.33 36.82 -21.66
CA GLY A 551 17.64 36.80 -22.25
C GLY A 551 18.72 36.05 -21.47
N HIS A 552 18.32 35.05 -20.70
CA HIS A 552 19.23 34.20 -19.91
C HIS A 552 19.84 33.03 -20.67
N VAL A 553 19.30 32.68 -21.86
CA VAL A 553 19.72 31.46 -22.61
C VAL A 553 20.70 31.83 -23.73
N TYR A 554 21.81 31.10 -23.78
CA TYR A 554 22.91 31.29 -24.74
C TYR A 554 23.35 29.95 -25.36
N LEU A 555 23.96 30.00 -26.56
CA LEU A 555 24.62 28.93 -27.23
C LEU A 555 26.13 29.21 -27.28
N ALA A 556 26.94 28.33 -26.75
CA ALA A 556 28.40 28.41 -26.92
C ALA A 556 28.80 28.12 -28.38
N GLN A 557 29.85 28.76 -28.84
CA GLN A 557 30.43 28.56 -30.17
C GLN A 557 31.88 28.10 -30.05
N PRO A 558 32.11 26.81 -29.72
CA PRO A 558 33.50 26.27 -29.70
C PRO A 558 34.07 26.30 -31.11
N PRO A 559 35.41 26.38 -31.25
CA PRO A 559 36.05 26.33 -32.54
C PRO A 559 36.05 24.90 -33.10
N LEU A 560 35.93 24.81 -34.44
CA LEU A 560 35.99 23.50 -35.13
C LEU A 560 37.45 23.07 -35.46
N PHE A 561 38.37 24.00 -35.55
CA PHE A 561 39.73 23.68 -35.95
C PHE A 561 40.77 24.33 -35.04
N LYS A 562 41.86 23.58 -34.83
CA LYS A 562 43.12 24.08 -34.28
C LYS A 562 44.18 24.02 -35.36
N VAL A 563 44.77 25.14 -35.71
CA VAL A 563 45.84 25.24 -36.65
C VAL A 563 47.13 25.58 -35.92
N THR A 564 48.16 24.73 -36.05
CA THR A 564 49.44 24.93 -35.39
C THR A 564 50.50 25.23 -36.43
N LYS A 565 51.21 26.36 -36.23
CA LYS A 565 52.34 26.81 -37.08
C LYS A 565 53.45 27.29 -36.17
N ALA A 566 54.65 26.68 -36.28
CA ALA A 566 55.82 27.06 -35.51
C ALA A 566 55.58 27.30 -34.02
N ASN A 567 55.03 26.34 -33.33
CA ASN A 567 54.70 26.34 -31.88
C ASN A 567 53.61 27.35 -31.43
N LYS A 568 52.92 28.00 -32.37
CA LYS A 568 51.75 28.82 -32.05
C LYS A 568 50.51 28.12 -32.57
N SER A 569 49.51 27.95 -31.71
CA SER A 569 48.20 27.42 -32.07
C SER A 569 47.20 28.55 -32.20
N ILE A 570 46.33 28.48 -33.21
CA ILE A 570 45.25 29.38 -33.47
C ILE A 570 43.98 28.56 -33.60
N TYR A 571 42.89 29.00 -32.94
CA TYR A 571 41.60 28.33 -32.99
C TYR A 571 40.71 28.98 -34.02
N ILE A 572 40.07 28.20 -34.87
CA ILE A 572 39.26 28.69 -35.99
C ILE A 572 37.85 28.11 -35.88
N LYS A 573 36.86 28.98 -36.00
CA LYS A 573 35.47 28.71 -35.68
C LYS A 573 34.75 27.76 -36.65
N ASP A 574 35.05 27.91 -37.98
CA ASP A 574 34.36 27.15 -39.03
C ASP A 574 35.25 26.97 -40.27
N GLU A 575 34.76 26.19 -41.24
CA GLU A 575 35.50 25.89 -42.47
C GLU A 575 35.76 27.13 -43.30
N LYS A 576 34.87 28.09 -43.32
CA LYS A 576 35.03 29.35 -44.07
C LYS A 576 36.17 30.18 -43.50
N ALA A 577 36.23 30.32 -42.19
CA ALA A 577 37.35 31.00 -41.53
C ALA A 577 38.66 30.23 -41.67
N LEU A 578 38.64 28.89 -41.76
CA LEU A 578 39.82 28.08 -42.07
C LEU A 578 40.32 28.37 -43.49
N GLU A 579 39.41 28.41 -44.46
CA GLU A 579 39.75 28.72 -45.85
C GLU A 579 40.35 30.12 -45.94
N GLU A 580 39.77 31.12 -45.32
CA GLU A 580 40.28 32.54 -45.26
C GLU A 580 41.67 32.58 -44.60
N TYR A 581 41.90 31.84 -43.51
CA TYR A 581 43.19 31.77 -42.82
C TYR A 581 44.26 31.11 -43.69
N ILE A 582 43.97 30.03 -44.42
CA ILE A 582 44.91 29.34 -45.32
C ILE A 582 45.29 30.29 -46.47
N LEU A 583 44.36 31.07 -47.03
CA LEU A 583 44.60 32.05 -48.07
C LEU A 583 45.54 33.15 -47.59
N ASP A 584 45.27 33.70 -46.43
CA ASP A 584 46.09 34.78 -45.85
C ASP A 584 47.49 34.29 -45.44
N ALA A 585 47.59 33.07 -44.83
CA ALA A 585 48.87 32.48 -44.46
C ALA A 585 49.75 32.16 -45.65
N GLY A 586 49.15 31.84 -46.81
CA GLY A 586 49.84 31.59 -48.07
C GLY A 586 50.20 32.84 -48.87
N LYS A 587 49.79 34.06 -48.39
CA LYS A 587 49.88 35.35 -49.15
C LYS A 587 49.36 35.20 -50.61
N LEU A 588 48.31 34.38 -50.75
CA LEU A 588 47.74 34.07 -52.05
C LEU A 588 47.00 35.29 -52.59
N ASN A 589 47.31 35.63 -53.81
CA ASN A 589 46.78 36.82 -54.49
C ASN A 589 45.28 36.65 -54.67
N LYS A 590 44.45 37.57 -54.15
CA LYS A 590 42.98 37.60 -54.24
C LYS A 590 42.38 37.57 -55.65
N LYS A 591 43.23 37.46 -56.68
CA LYS A 591 42.81 37.44 -58.09
C LYS A 591 42.51 36.03 -58.64
N ILE A 592 42.79 34.97 -57.89
CA ILE A 592 42.49 33.59 -58.31
C ILE A 592 41.01 33.29 -58.09
N LYS A 593 40.31 32.79 -59.11
CA LYS A 593 38.88 32.51 -59.04
C LYS A 593 38.62 31.34 -58.08
N LYS A 594 37.86 31.55 -57.06
CA LYS A 594 37.47 30.53 -56.08
C LYS A 594 36.86 29.31 -56.80
N GLY A 595 37.34 28.11 -56.50
CA GLY A 595 36.87 26.87 -57.10
C GLY A 595 37.57 26.46 -58.40
N SER A 596 38.56 27.26 -58.90
CA SER A 596 39.39 26.83 -60.04
C SER A 596 40.38 25.71 -59.63
N THR A 597 40.85 24.93 -60.63
CA THR A 597 41.78 23.83 -60.38
C THR A 597 43.10 24.36 -59.77
N GLU A 598 43.50 25.51 -60.14
CA GLU A 598 44.67 26.21 -59.57
C GLU A 598 44.45 26.63 -58.13
N TYR A 599 43.27 27.12 -57.81
CA TYR A 599 42.86 27.47 -56.45
C TYR A 599 42.87 26.24 -55.51
N LEU A 600 42.31 25.11 -55.96
CA LEU A 600 42.26 23.90 -55.20
C LEU A 600 43.65 23.33 -54.94
N LYS A 601 44.57 23.37 -55.96
CA LYS A 601 45.89 22.90 -55.80
C LYS A 601 46.72 23.75 -54.83
N LEU A 602 46.64 25.06 -54.90
CA LEU A 602 47.30 25.98 -53.97
C LEU A 602 46.76 25.85 -52.54
N MET A 603 45.47 25.68 -52.39
CA MET A 603 44.86 25.41 -51.09
C MET A 603 45.38 24.13 -50.46
N GLN A 604 45.53 23.06 -51.26
CA GLN A 604 46.03 21.79 -50.78
C GLN A 604 47.51 21.88 -50.39
N GLU A 605 48.35 22.53 -51.21
CA GLU A 605 49.78 22.77 -50.92
C GLU A 605 49.99 23.60 -49.63
N GLN A 606 49.15 24.58 -49.37
CA GLN A 606 49.25 25.38 -48.15
C GLN A 606 48.68 24.62 -46.93
N ARG A 607 47.64 23.81 -47.12
CA ARG A 607 47.07 22.95 -46.07
C ARG A 607 48.08 21.91 -45.57
N GLU A 608 48.91 21.35 -46.48
CA GLU A 608 49.95 20.38 -46.14
C GLU A 608 51.12 20.97 -45.33
N LYS A 609 51.29 22.30 -45.35
CA LYS A 609 52.30 23.03 -44.56
C LYS A 609 51.84 23.39 -43.15
N LEU A 610 50.59 23.15 -42.85
CA LEU A 610 49.98 23.49 -41.59
C LEU A 610 49.55 22.20 -40.85
N SER A 611 49.78 22.14 -39.55
CA SER A 611 49.17 21.09 -38.74
C SER A 611 47.77 21.53 -38.37
N ILE A 612 46.76 20.89 -38.99
CA ILE A 612 45.35 21.23 -38.81
C ILE A 612 44.69 20.04 -38.08
N GLN A 613 44.22 20.28 -36.88
CA GLN A 613 43.41 19.34 -36.12
C GLN A 613 41.92 19.80 -36.18
N ARG A 614 41.02 18.89 -36.55
CA ARG A 614 39.57 19.12 -36.48
C ARG A 614 39.02 18.53 -35.19
N PHE A 615 38.32 19.28 -34.37
CA PHE A 615 37.61 18.80 -33.24
C PHE A 615 36.24 18.25 -33.67
N LYS A 616 35.98 16.99 -33.39
CA LYS A 616 34.68 16.34 -33.63
C LYS A 616 33.70 16.63 -32.49
N GLY A 617 34.22 16.76 -31.26
CA GLY A 617 33.44 17.03 -30.08
C GLY A 617 34.27 17.70 -28.98
N LEU A 618 33.57 18.27 -27.98
CA LEU A 618 34.17 18.95 -26.84
C LEU A 618 35.01 18.02 -25.95
N GLY A 619 34.70 16.72 -25.97
CA GLY A 619 35.47 15.68 -25.25
C GLY A 619 36.89 15.46 -25.78
N GLU A 620 37.20 15.95 -27.00
CA GLU A 620 38.55 15.91 -27.60
C GLU A 620 39.44 17.10 -27.16
N MET A 621 38.82 18.14 -26.58
CA MET A 621 39.53 19.32 -26.08
C MET A 621 39.99 19.06 -24.63
N ASN A 622 41.25 19.39 -24.37
CA ASN A 622 41.73 19.41 -22.99
C ASN A 622 41.19 20.62 -22.22
N PRO A 623 41.31 20.65 -20.89
CA PRO A 623 40.74 21.74 -20.07
C PRO A 623 41.25 23.13 -20.42
N GLU A 624 42.51 23.25 -20.81
CA GLU A 624 43.13 24.53 -21.18
C GLU A 624 42.62 25.03 -22.54
N GLU A 625 42.51 24.16 -23.54
CA GLU A 625 41.92 24.48 -24.84
C GLU A 625 40.47 24.92 -24.71
N LEU A 626 39.68 24.20 -23.87
CA LEU A 626 38.27 24.53 -23.63
C LEU A 626 38.15 25.85 -22.87
N TRP A 627 39.07 26.15 -21.96
CA TRP A 627 39.15 27.43 -21.28
C TRP A 627 39.41 28.56 -22.28
N GLU A 628 40.53 28.48 -23.03
CA GLU A 628 40.96 29.52 -23.95
C GLU A 628 39.93 29.88 -25.01
N THR A 629 39.13 28.91 -25.44
CA THR A 629 38.22 29.08 -26.59
C THR A 629 36.75 29.31 -26.25
N THR A 630 36.30 28.71 -25.16
CA THR A 630 34.83 28.56 -24.91
C THR A 630 34.40 29.03 -23.54
N LEU A 631 35.24 28.86 -22.50
CA LEU A 631 34.83 29.24 -21.13
C LEU A 631 35.33 30.61 -20.74
N ASN A 632 36.48 31.07 -21.27
CA ASN A 632 37.04 32.39 -20.94
C ASN A 632 36.17 33.53 -21.48
N PRO A 633 35.66 34.41 -20.62
CA PRO A 633 34.79 35.52 -21.01
C PRO A 633 35.43 36.44 -22.07
N ASP A 634 36.75 36.61 -22.06
CA ASP A 634 37.46 37.56 -22.92
C ASP A 634 37.60 37.03 -24.37
N ASN A 635 37.66 35.70 -24.56
CA ASN A 635 37.98 35.13 -25.87
C ASN A 635 36.78 34.38 -26.51
N ARG A 636 35.82 33.97 -25.73
CA ARG A 636 34.70 33.14 -26.20
C ARG A 636 33.70 33.91 -27.06
N THR A 637 33.04 33.16 -27.94
CA THR A 637 31.85 33.65 -28.66
C THR A 637 30.62 32.88 -28.19
N MET A 638 29.56 33.64 -27.87
CA MET A 638 28.26 33.08 -27.49
C MET A 638 27.15 33.72 -28.29
N LEU A 639 26.15 32.98 -28.71
CA LEU A 639 24.94 33.46 -29.34
C LEU A 639 23.82 33.50 -28.30
N ARG A 640 23.20 34.70 -28.10
CA ARG A 640 22.03 34.82 -27.26
C ARG A 640 20.81 34.29 -27.99
N VAL A 641 20.08 33.39 -27.35
CA VAL A 641 18.81 32.85 -27.87
C VAL A 641 17.72 33.90 -27.68
N GLN A 642 17.02 34.24 -28.74
CA GLN A 642 15.91 35.20 -28.70
C GLN A 642 14.87 34.83 -29.74
N TYR A 643 13.61 35.16 -29.48
CA TYR A 643 12.56 35.06 -30.48
C TYR A 643 12.76 36.13 -31.55
N SER A 644 12.31 35.85 -32.77
CA SER A 644 12.39 36.77 -33.88
C SER A 644 11.74 38.10 -33.51
N LYS A 645 12.54 39.22 -33.51
CA LYS A 645 12.05 40.57 -33.25
C LYS A 645 11.22 41.06 -34.42
N GLY A 646 10.00 41.47 -34.18
CA GLY A 646 9.11 42.02 -35.20
C GLY A 646 7.65 41.74 -34.93
N THR A 647 6.83 41.69 -35.94
CA THR A 647 5.39 41.46 -35.82
C THR A 647 5.03 40.10 -35.15
N LYS A 648 3.83 40.03 -34.56
CA LYS A 648 3.26 38.74 -34.02
C LYS A 648 3.35 37.56 -35.01
N GLU A 649 3.52 37.85 -36.30
CA GLU A 649 3.67 36.85 -37.36
C GLU A 649 5.01 36.14 -37.32
N LYS A 650 6.15 36.85 -37.11
CA LYS A 650 7.48 36.21 -36.98
C LYS A 650 7.61 35.26 -35.79
N SER A 651 7.02 35.65 -34.66
CA SER A 651 6.94 34.77 -33.49
C SER A 651 6.11 33.49 -33.77
N LYS A 652 5.09 33.59 -34.64
CA LYS A 652 4.35 32.41 -35.10
C LYS A 652 5.14 31.51 -36.05
N GLU A 653 6.05 32.07 -36.84
CA GLU A 653 6.96 31.33 -37.71
C GLU A 653 7.98 30.53 -36.90
N ASP A 654 8.55 31.11 -35.84
CA ASP A 654 9.45 30.38 -34.92
C ASP A 654 8.73 29.18 -34.30
N GLN A 655 7.52 29.37 -33.79
CA GLN A 655 6.70 28.27 -33.23
C GLN A 655 6.34 27.23 -34.27
N LYS A 656 6.02 27.63 -35.52
CA LYS A 656 5.74 26.72 -36.63
C LYS A 656 6.97 25.87 -36.97
N MET A 657 8.17 26.48 -36.95
CA MET A 657 9.42 25.78 -37.21
C MET A 657 9.69 24.73 -36.14
N ILE A 658 9.54 25.08 -34.86
CA ILE A 658 9.69 24.11 -33.75
C ILE A 658 8.66 22.98 -33.90
N LYS A 659 7.42 23.27 -34.30
CA LYS A 659 6.37 22.25 -34.55
C LYS A 659 6.79 21.30 -35.70
N VAL A 660 7.32 21.83 -36.78
CA VAL A 660 7.78 21.00 -37.92
C VAL A 660 8.93 20.08 -37.52
N LEU A 661 9.92 20.61 -36.81
CA LEU A 661 11.11 19.88 -36.42
C LEU A 661 10.86 18.84 -35.31
N MET A 662 10.07 19.23 -34.30
CA MET A 662 9.95 18.46 -33.05
C MET A 662 8.57 17.86 -32.79
N GLY A 663 7.59 18.14 -33.64
CA GLY A 663 6.23 17.60 -33.54
C GLY A 663 6.15 16.13 -33.93
N ASP A 664 5.00 15.48 -33.60
CA ASP A 664 4.77 14.05 -33.87
C ASP A 664 4.47 13.76 -35.35
N GLU A 665 4.09 14.79 -36.15
CA GLU A 665 3.77 14.63 -37.56
C GLU A 665 5.03 14.49 -38.41
N VAL A 666 5.16 13.39 -39.13
CA VAL A 666 6.36 13.07 -39.95
C VAL A 666 6.31 13.78 -41.30
N ALA A 667 5.12 13.94 -41.90
CA ALA A 667 4.99 14.49 -43.26
C ALA A 667 5.55 15.92 -43.42
N PRO A 668 5.23 16.90 -42.54
CA PRO A 668 5.79 18.23 -42.65
C PRO A 668 7.31 18.28 -42.48
N ARG A 669 7.86 17.41 -41.64
CA ARG A 669 9.32 17.28 -41.44
C ARG A 669 10.01 16.69 -42.68
N LYS A 670 9.40 15.66 -43.27
CA LYS A 670 9.93 15.09 -44.52
C LYS A 670 9.93 16.11 -45.65
N GLU A 671 8.85 16.88 -45.81
CA GLU A 671 8.77 17.94 -46.80
C GLU A 671 9.84 19.04 -46.57
N PHE A 672 10.01 19.48 -45.29
CA PHE A 672 11.05 20.44 -44.92
C PHE A 672 12.43 19.94 -45.29
N ILE A 673 12.78 18.68 -44.97
CA ILE A 673 14.09 18.08 -45.30
C ILE A 673 14.28 18.02 -46.81
N THR A 674 13.26 17.59 -47.57
CA THR A 674 13.33 17.47 -49.01
C THR A 674 13.58 18.83 -49.69
N ASN A 675 12.84 19.87 -49.22
CA ASN A 675 12.93 21.20 -49.80
C ASN A 675 14.29 21.90 -49.52
N ASN A 676 14.94 21.55 -48.41
CA ASN A 676 16.20 22.15 -47.98
C ASN A 676 17.44 21.19 -48.19
N ALA A 677 17.25 20.07 -48.88
CA ALA A 677 18.29 19.05 -49.04
C ALA A 677 19.57 19.56 -49.73
N LEU A 678 19.43 20.55 -50.60
CA LEU A 678 20.58 21.15 -51.31
C LEU A 678 21.38 22.14 -50.47
N ASP A 679 20.82 22.63 -49.37
CA ASP A 679 21.43 23.61 -48.46
C ASP A 679 22.23 22.91 -47.35
N VAL A 680 22.20 21.59 -47.27
CA VAL A 680 22.90 20.80 -46.25
C VAL A 680 24.39 20.73 -46.57
N ALA A 681 25.21 21.43 -45.78
CA ALA A 681 26.65 21.46 -45.92
C ALA A 681 27.37 20.25 -45.28
N ASN A 682 26.80 19.63 -44.26
CA ASN A 682 27.37 18.52 -43.51
C ASN A 682 26.39 17.34 -43.43
N LEU A 683 26.63 16.31 -44.20
CA LEU A 683 26.01 15.00 -44.03
C LEU A 683 27.01 14.09 -43.30
N ASP A 684 26.59 13.51 -42.21
CA ASP A 684 27.31 12.43 -41.55
C ASP A 684 26.90 11.12 -42.24
N ILE A 685 27.72 10.69 -43.21
CA ILE A 685 27.51 9.48 -44.00
C ILE A 685 28.50 8.42 -43.52
#